data_3485b01cadb8de32932f2aebce1fb39f
#
_entry.id   3485b01cadb8de32932f2aebce1fb39f
#
_cell.length_a   1.000
_cell.length_b   1.000
_cell.length_c   1.000
_cell.angle_alpha   90.00
_cell.angle_beta   90.00
_cell.angle_gamma   90.00
#
_symmetry.space_group_name_H-M   'P 1'
#
loop_
_entity.id
_entity.type
_entity.pdbx_description
1 polymer ?
#
loop_
_entity_poly.entity_id
_entity_poly.type
_entity_poly.pdbx_seq_one_letter_code
_entity_poly.pdbx_strand_id
1 'polypeptide(L)'
;MPRFSRAALVLLLAAPVPGALAQPAAPRLLTLDDLYHPDQRLDFSGNPPAGLVWTSETHYLWPRTDPKARTTEWLRVEAATGRVEPFFDAARVEAALAAVEGVKPEEAKRIARQRSYAFNEARTAFLVSLAGDLHLYDLATHAVTRLTRTEGAEEEATFSPDGHRVAFVRKNDLHVFDLAGATERRLTTDGSDDVLNGKLDWVYQEEIYGRGTFKAYWWSPDSAGLAFLRLDEKEVPRYTLVEDTPTRPTPETYPYPKAGDPNPKVRLGLASARGGSVVWADEAPWAGTEILIVDVAWHPTSGQVVYQVQDREQTWLELVRADPATGALKRVLKETSPAWVENPGSPRWLKDGGFLWLSERTGFKHVYRYAADGTPRGAVTSGEWEVRSVHGVDEKAGLVYFSGTERSPIGGDVYRIGLDGTGLTRLSQAPGVHQASFSPGLTRYVDAWSDAVTPTQVRLHGPDGRELRVVDANPVPALAEFRLSRPEFLQVKTRDGFPMEAMLLKPPDFDPSRRYPVYQHTYAGPHAPQVRNGWGGVGSMFHQLLAQKGIVVWICDNRTASGKGASSTWPGYQRLGETELADIEDGIAWLRQQPWVDEARIGLNGWSYGGFMTSYALTHSKSFAMGIAGGSVTSWRNYDSIYTERYMKTPQNNPDGYARTAVTAAARDLHGKLLLIHGSIDDNVHPQNTMQLVHELQKAGKPFELMLYPKSRHGVTDPHQGRHLRGVMLDFIERTLLSSPR
;
A
#
# COMPACT_ATOMS: atom_id res chain seq x y z
N MET A 1 35.42 82.82 54.21
CA MET A 1 35.75 81.42 53.94
C MET A 1 34.45 80.70 53.60
N PRO A 2 34.18 80.33 52.33
CA PRO A 2 32.94 79.68 51.94
C PRO A 2 33.09 78.18 51.98
N ARG A 3 32.04 77.50 52.45
CA ARG A 3 31.90 76.01 52.42
C ARG A 3 31.36 75.54 51.10
N PHE A 4 32.05 74.59 50.44
CA PHE A 4 31.58 73.90 49.30
C PHE A 4 30.63 72.76 49.69
N SER A 5 29.41 72.79 49.16
CA SER A 5 28.41 71.73 49.23
C SER A 5 28.66 70.75 48.03
N ARG A 6 28.83 69.44 48.31
CA ARG A 6 28.88 68.39 47.30
C ARG A 6 27.46 67.90 47.01
N ALA A 7 27.02 68.12 45.79
CA ALA A 7 25.78 67.50 45.31
C ALA A 7 26.12 66.06 44.82
N ALA A 8 25.46 65.05 45.38
CA ALA A 8 25.55 63.66 44.91
C ALA A 8 24.56 63.45 43.79
N LEU A 9 25.09 63.07 42.63
CA LEU A 9 24.32 62.63 41.43
C LEU A 9 23.89 61.19 41.63
N VAL A 10 22.59 60.93 41.82
CA VAL A 10 22.01 59.57 41.87
C VAL A 10 21.67 59.20 40.42
N LEU A 11 22.46 58.25 39.85
CA LEU A 11 22.11 57.58 38.59
C LEU A 11 21.04 56.52 38.85
N LEU A 12 19.82 56.75 38.40
CA LEU A 12 18.76 55.75 38.29
C LEU A 12 19.08 54.83 37.11
N LEU A 13 19.57 53.62 37.38
CA LEU A 13 19.62 52.51 36.42
C LEU A 13 18.19 52.03 36.16
N ALA A 14 17.66 52.33 34.98
CA ALA A 14 16.40 51.75 34.50
C ALA A 14 16.66 50.24 34.19
N ALA A 15 16.00 49.37 34.96
CA ALA A 15 15.99 47.94 34.66
C ALA A 15 15.23 47.70 33.32
N PRO A 16 15.71 46.77 32.44
CA PRO A 16 14.95 46.43 31.23
C PRO A 16 13.65 45.76 31.62
N VAL A 17 12.56 46.32 31.13
CA VAL A 17 11.21 45.71 31.19
C VAL A 17 11.30 44.35 30.47
N PRO A 18 10.85 43.23 31.09
CA PRO A 18 10.81 41.95 30.37
C PRO A 18 9.92 42.10 29.14
N GLY A 19 10.47 41.80 27.98
CA GLY A 19 9.74 41.84 26.73
C GLY A 19 8.42 41.09 26.86
N ALA A 20 7.33 41.72 26.51
CA ALA A 20 6.02 41.10 26.42
C ALA A 20 6.18 39.87 25.50
N LEU A 21 5.92 38.68 26.06
CA LEU A 21 5.76 37.47 25.28
C LEU A 21 4.69 37.77 24.24
N ALA A 22 5.06 37.77 22.95
CA ALA A 22 4.12 37.96 21.88
C ALA A 22 2.97 36.96 22.08
N GLN A 23 1.75 37.43 22.20
CA GLN A 23 0.59 36.55 22.22
C GLN A 23 0.64 35.71 20.93
N PRO A 24 0.43 34.39 21.04
CA PRO A 24 0.38 33.56 19.85
C PRO A 24 -0.67 34.13 18.89
N ALA A 25 -0.31 34.31 17.63
CA ALA A 25 -1.22 34.77 16.59
C ALA A 25 -2.46 33.88 16.57
N ALA A 26 -3.64 34.46 16.36
CA ALA A 26 -4.87 33.68 16.25
C ALA A 26 -4.74 32.65 15.11
N PRO A 27 -5.20 31.40 15.33
CA PRO A 27 -5.10 30.38 14.29
C PRO A 27 -5.74 30.81 12.97
N ARG A 28 -5.01 30.67 11.86
CA ARG A 28 -5.45 31.05 10.51
C ARG A 28 -6.17 29.90 9.82
N LEU A 29 -6.82 30.20 8.70
CA LEU A 29 -7.42 29.20 7.83
C LEU A 29 -6.37 28.63 6.87
N LEU A 30 -6.55 27.37 6.46
CA LEU A 30 -5.76 26.71 5.45
C LEU A 30 -6.01 27.34 4.07
N THR A 31 -4.97 27.42 3.29
CA THR A 31 -5.04 27.71 1.86
C THR A 31 -4.63 26.46 1.05
N LEU A 32 -4.98 26.46 -0.24
CA LEU A 32 -4.55 25.37 -1.11
C LEU A 32 -3.02 25.32 -1.25
N ASP A 33 -2.33 26.46 -1.17
CA ASP A 33 -0.87 26.55 -1.25
C ASP A 33 -0.18 26.02 0.00
N ASP A 34 -0.77 26.18 1.18
CA ASP A 34 -0.25 25.53 2.39
C ASP A 34 -0.14 24.00 2.22
N LEU A 35 -1.05 23.40 1.44
CA LEU A 35 -1.15 21.96 1.25
C LEU A 35 -0.37 21.45 0.03
N TYR A 36 -0.40 22.19 -1.07
CA TYR A 36 0.00 21.67 -2.38
C TYR A 36 0.94 22.56 -3.18
N HIS A 37 1.46 23.67 -2.59
CA HIS A 37 2.46 24.46 -3.31
C HIS A 37 3.66 23.57 -3.67
N PRO A 38 4.13 23.57 -4.94
CA PRO A 38 5.18 22.65 -5.35
C PRO A 38 6.45 22.69 -4.50
N ASP A 39 6.87 23.90 -4.09
CA ASP A 39 8.13 24.13 -3.38
C ASP A 39 7.97 24.58 -1.92
N GLN A 40 6.80 25.12 -1.53
CA GLN A 40 6.61 25.82 -0.24
C GLN A 40 5.48 25.23 0.60
N ARG A 41 4.96 24.04 0.23
CA ARG A 41 3.92 23.37 1.02
C ARG A 41 4.41 23.08 2.43
N LEU A 42 3.49 23.18 3.38
CA LEU A 42 3.77 22.85 4.77
C LEU A 42 3.79 21.32 4.98
N ASP A 43 4.61 20.91 5.91
CA ASP A 43 4.62 19.53 6.38
C ASP A 43 3.68 19.37 7.56
N PHE A 44 2.61 18.59 7.36
CA PHE A 44 1.61 18.26 8.38
C PHE A 44 1.82 16.86 8.98
N SER A 45 2.84 16.15 8.58
CA SER A 45 3.10 14.77 9.04
C SER A 45 4.38 14.64 9.85
N GLY A 46 5.31 15.57 9.70
CA GLY A 46 6.66 15.43 10.22
C GLY A 46 7.43 14.32 9.49
N ASN A 47 8.56 13.92 10.07
CA ASN A 47 9.43 12.89 9.51
C ASN A 47 9.85 11.86 10.57
N PRO A 48 8.89 11.16 11.21
CA PRO A 48 9.20 10.17 12.23
C PRO A 48 9.96 8.98 11.62
N PRO A 49 10.79 8.27 12.42
CA PRO A 49 11.49 7.08 11.98
C PRO A 49 10.56 6.05 11.34
N ALA A 50 10.86 5.67 10.10
CA ALA A 50 10.10 4.70 9.32
C ALA A 50 11.02 3.75 8.56
N GLY A 51 10.52 2.55 8.21
CA GLY A 51 11.29 1.54 7.49
C GLY A 51 12.42 0.95 8.32
N LEU A 52 12.22 0.83 9.64
CA LEU A 52 13.20 0.28 10.56
C LEU A 52 13.42 -1.21 10.32
N VAL A 53 14.68 -1.64 10.27
CA VAL A 53 15.07 -3.04 10.04
C VAL A 53 15.89 -3.53 11.22
N TRP A 54 15.33 -4.42 12.03
CA TRP A 54 16.06 -5.03 13.14
C TRP A 54 17.22 -5.89 12.64
N THR A 55 18.40 -5.70 13.24
CA THR A 55 19.60 -6.50 12.95
C THR A 55 19.97 -7.42 14.10
N SER A 56 19.44 -7.15 15.29
CA SER A 56 19.62 -7.96 16.49
C SER A 56 18.55 -7.62 17.53
N GLU A 57 18.58 -8.26 18.69
CA GLU A 57 17.72 -7.89 19.84
C GLU A 57 17.95 -6.46 20.34
N THR A 58 19.08 -5.88 20.05
CA THR A 58 19.49 -4.59 20.63
C THR A 58 19.63 -3.46 19.62
N HIS A 59 19.72 -3.76 18.32
CA HIS A 59 19.95 -2.76 17.29
C HIS A 59 19.03 -2.90 16.09
N TYR A 60 18.66 -1.77 15.51
CA TYR A 60 18.01 -1.71 14.20
C TYR A 60 18.68 -0.68 13.28
N LEU A 61 18.52 -0.86 11.99
CA LEU A 61 18.88 0.14 10.98
C LEU A 61 17.71 1.07 10.73
N TRP A 62 18.05 2.33 10.55
CA TRP A 62 17.11 3.38 10.20
C TRP A 62 17.57 4.11 8.94
N PRO A 63 16.89 3.91 7.80
CA PRO A 63 17.13 4.70 6.58
C PRO A 63 16.47 6.07 6.74
N ARG A 64 17.17 7.01 7.36
CA ARG A 64 16.70 8.37 7.60
C ARG A 64 16.74 9.17 6.30
N THR A 65 15.56 9.50 5.76
CA THR A 65 15.44 10.27 4.52
C THR A 65 15.23 11.75 4.84
N ASP A 66 16.03 12.63 4.21
CA ASP A 66 15.75 14.06 4.15
C ASP A 66 14.74 14.30 3.02
N PRO A 67 13.50 14.73 3.32
CA PRO A 67 12.46 14.89 2.30
C PRO A 67 12.73 16.05 1.33
N LYS A 68 13.54 17.05 1.74
CA LYS A 68 13.91 18.19 0.89
C LYS A 68 15.06 17.86 -0.05
N ALA A 69 16.14 17.28 0.52
CA ALA A 69 17.30 16.85 -0.26
C ALA A 69 17.04 15.58 -1.06
N ARG A 70 16.01 14.81 -0.74
CA ARG A 70 15.70 13.48 -1.29
C ARG A 70 16.88 12.51 -1.18
N THR A 71 17.60 12.61 -0.06
CA THR A 71 18.76 11.76 0.24
C THR A 71 18.48 10.95 1.50
N THR A 72 19.07 9.76 1.58
CA THR A 72 18.94 8.86 2.73
C THR A 72 20.29 8.59 3.36
N GLU A 73 20.35 8.71 4.68
CA GLU A 73 21.44 8.23 5.50
C GLU A 73 21.04 6.92 6.18
N TRP A 74 21.89 5.92 6.11
CA TRP A 74 21.68 4.67 6.83
C TRP A 74 22.33 4.76 8.21
N LEU A 75 21.50 4.67 9.22
CA LEU A 75 21.89 4.80 10.61
C LEU A 75 21.70 3.47 11.34
N ARG A 76 22.62 3.14 12.24
CA ARG A 76 22.49 2.08 13.21
C ARG A 76 22.06 2.67 14.53
N VAL A 77 21.00 2.14 15.13
CA VAL A 77 20.41 2.67 16.37
C VAL A 77 20.42 1.57 17.43
N GLU A 78 20.99 1.88 18.59
CA GLU A 78 20.84 1.06 19.78
C GLU A 78 19.44 1.29 20.38
N ALA A 79 18.60 0.29 20.36
CA ALA A 79 17.18 0.43 20.68
C ALA A 79 16.92 0.95 22.09
N ALA A 80 17.67 0.49 23.11
CA ALA A 80 17.45 0.85 24.51
C ALA A 80 17.83 2.29 24.81
N THR A 81 18.98 2.76 24.34
CA THR A 81 19.53 4.09 24.65
C THR A 81 19.14 5.15 23.62
N GLY A 82 18.85 4.74 22.38
CA GLY A 82 18.65 5.63 21.26
C GLY A 82 19.97 6.18 20.67
N ARG A 83 21.10 5.63 21.06
CA ARG A 83 22.40 6.02 20.48
C ARG A 83 22.37 5.71 18.99
N VAL A 84 22.71 6.73 18.18
CA VAL A 84 22.72 6.69 16.73
C VAL A 84 24.15 6.80 16.23
N GLU A 85 24.52 5.96 15.29
CA GLU A 85 25.77 6.03 14.56
C GLU A 85 25.54 5.76 13.06
N PRO A 86 26.36 6.28 12.15
CA PRO A 86 26.27 5.90 10.74
C PRO A 86 26.49 4.39 10.59
N PHE A 87 25.63 3.74 9.80
CA PHE A 87 25.81 2.33 9.45
C PHE A 87 26.96 2.16 8.46
N PHE A 88 27.08 3.11 7.51
CA PHE A 88 28.23 3.26 6.63
C PHE A 88 28.40 4.74 6.25
N ASP A 89 29.61 5.08 5.75
CA ASP A 89 29.91 6.43 5.26
C ASP A 89 29.49 6.59 3.81
N ALA A 90 28.38 7.30 3.57
CA ALA A 90 27.84 7.54 2.23
C ALA A 90 28.83 8.33 1.32
N ALA A 91 29.73 9.16 1.88
CA ALA A 91 30.71 9.89 1.08
C ALA A 91 31.81 8.94 0.55
N ARG A 92 32.19 7.94 1.33
CA ARG A 92 33.11 6.89 0.87
C ARG A 92 32.48 6.01 -0.19
N VAL A 93 31.20 5.64 -0.02
CA VAL A 93 30.44 4.93 -1.05
C VAL A 93 30.41 5.74 -2.35
N GLU A 94 30.04 7.02 -2.27
CA GLU A 94 30.01 7.92 -3.44
C GLU A 94 31.36 7.99 -4.15
N ALA A 95 32.45 8.20 -3.39
CA ALA A 95 33.78 8.28 -3.96
C ALA A 95 34.22 6.98 -4.67
N ALA A 96 33.92 5.83 -4.06
CA ALA A 96 34.26 4.53 -4.64
C ALA A 96 33.45 4.23 -5.91
N LEU A 97 32.13 4.55 -5.91
CA LEU A 97 31.28 4.39 -7.09
C LEU A 97 31.68 5.34 -8.23
N ALA A 98 32.01 6.59 -7.91
CA ALA A 98 32.45 7.58 -8.90
C ALA A 98 33.83 7.23 -9.56
N ALA A 99 34.63 6.37 -8.91
CA ALA A 99 35.88 5.87 -9.49
C ALA A 99 35.67 4.75 -10.53
N VAL A 100 34.47 4.22 -10.65
CA VAL A 100 34.13 3.20 -11.67
C VAL A 100 34.01 3.88 -13.04
N GLU A 101 34.70 3.32 -14.03
CA GLU A 101 34.67 3.85 -15.41
C GLU A 101 33.24 3.94 -15.96
N GLY A 102 32.88 5.07 -16.55
CA GLY A 102 31.57 5.33 -17.14
C GLY A 102 30.50 5.80 -16.16
N VAL A 103 30.77 5.81 -14.86
CA VAL A 103 29.81 6.29 -13.84
C VAL A 103 29.88 7.81 -13.70
N LYS A 104 28.74 8.48 -13.81
CA LYS A 104 28.64 9.93 -13.62
C LYS A 104 28.62 10.28 -12.11
N PRO A 105 29.23 11.39 -11.68
CA PRO A 105 29.22 11.81 -10.27
C PRO A 105 27.84 11.87 -9.65
N GLU A 106 26.85 12.40 -10.38
CA GLU A 106 25.46 12.49 -9.89
C GLU A 106 24.80 11.11 -9.71
N GLU A 107 25.15 10.14 -10.55
CA GLU A 107 24.70 8.76 -10.40
C GLU A 107 25.31 8.11 -9.15
N ALA A 108 26.62 8.24 -8.96
CA ALA A 108 27.31 7.76 -7.77
C ALA A 108 26.72 8.36 -6.49
N LYS A 109 26.47 9.68 -6.48
CA LYS A 109 25.84 10.41 -5.38
C LYS A 109 24.41 9.90 -5.10
N ARG A 110 23.59 9.72 -6.12
CA ARG A 110 22.22 9.21 -6.00
C ARG A 110 22.20 7.80 -5.41
N ILE A 111 23.06 6.92 -5.91
CA ILE A 111 23.16 5.53 -5.43
C ILE A 111 23.68 5.48 -3.98
N ALA A 112 24.72 6.25 -3.63
CA ALA A 112 25.27 6.28 -2.29
C ALA A 112 24.27 6.78 -1.21
N ARG A 113 23.17 7.41 -1.61
CA ARG A 113 22.15 7.97 -0.71
C ARG A 113 20.74 7.47 -1.02
N GLN A 114 20.62 6.28 -1.60
CA GLN A 114 19.32 5.69 -1.87
C GLN A 114 18.72 5.03 -0.61
N ARG A 115 17.41 4.87 -0.61
CA ARG A 115 16.65 4.34 0.52
C ARG A 115 16.73 2.81 0.66
N SER A 116 17.06 2.10 -0.40
CA SER A 116 17.07 0.64 -0.43
C SER A 116 18.31 0.13 -1.14
N TYR A 117 18.91 -0.95 -0.60
CA TYR A 117 20.01 -1.69 -1.20
C TYR A 117 19.72 -3.18 -1.12
N ALA A 118 20.17 -3.93 -2.11
CA ALA A 118 20.22 -5.39 -2.06
C ALA A 118 21.44 -5.83 -1.23
N PHE A 119 21.30 -5.83 0.10
CA PHE A 119 22.35 -6.30 1.00
C PHE A 119 22.45 -7.83 1.00
N ASN A 120 23.64 -8.36 1.27
CA ASN A 120 23.79 -9.73 1.73
C ASN A 120 23.19 -9.89 3.16
N GLU A 121 22.94 -11.11 3.63
CA GLU A 121 22.32 -11.36 4.94
C GLU A 121 23.14 -10.77 6.10
N ALA A 122 24.46 -10.87 6.03
CA ALA A 122 25.38 -10.28 7.01
C ALA A 122 25.46 -8.75 6.97
N ARG A 123 24.88 -8.11 5.94
CA ARG A 123 24.94 -6.66 5.67
C ARG A 123 26.37 -6.09 5.63
N THR A 124 27.29 -6.86 5.08
CA THR A 124 28.70 -6.48 4.85
C THR A 124 28.95 -6.02 3.43
N ALA A 125 28.02 -6.30 2.51
CA ALA A 125 28.11 -5.90 1.11
C ALA A 125 26.71 -5.65 0.52
N PHE A 126 26.63 -4.90 -0.56
CA PHE A 126 25.40 -4.70 -1.33
C PHE A 126 25.67 -4.69 -2.83
N LEU A 127 24.62 -4.95 -3.60
CA LEU A 127 24.63 -4.93 -5.06
C LEU A 127 24.17 -3.58 -5.59
N VAL A 128 24.79 -3.13 -6.68
CA VAL A 128 24.42 -1.93 -7.41
C VAL A 128 24.56 -2.14 -8.92
N SER A 129 23.67 -1.58 -9.72
CA SER A 129 23.81 -1.49 -11.17
C SER A 129 24.51 -0.19 -11.52
N LEU A 130 25.64 -0.26 -12.20
CA LEU A 130 26.48 0.88 -12.61
C LEU A 130 26.90 0.70 -14.07
N ALA A 131 26.78 1.76 -14.86
CA ALA A 131 27.21 1.77 -16.26
C ALA A 131 26.70 0.57 -17.09
N GLY A 132 25.51 0.03 -16.74
CA GLY A 132 24.88 -1.09 -17.42
C GLY A 132 25.24 -2.47 -16.92
N ASP A 133 26.07 -2.58 -15.87
CA ASP A 133 26.50 -3.84 -15.28
C ASP A 133 26.24 -3.92 -13.78
N LEU A 134 26.19 -5.15 -13.28
CA LEU A 134 26.04 -5.43 -11.85
C LEU A 134 27.41 -5.36 -11.14
N HIS A 135 27.45 -4.65 -10.05
CA HIS A 135 28.62 -4.49 -9.19
C HIS A 135 28.31 -4.85 -7.74
N LEU A 136 29.31 -5.33 -7.04
CA LEU A 136 29.30 -5.56 -5.59
C LEU A 136 30.12 -4.46 -4.92
N TYR A 137 29.54 -3.82 -3.92
CA TYR A 137 30.23 -2.92 -3.01
C TYR A 137 30.47 -3.59 -1.66
N ASP A 138 31.71 -3.68 -1.21
CA ASP A 138 32.08 -4.22 0.10
C ASP A 138 32.21 -3.08 1.11
N LEU A 139 31.48 -3.16 2.22
CA LEU A 139 31.42 -2.10 3.23
C LEU A 139 32.66 -2.00 4.10
N ALA A 140 33.46 -3.07 4.23
CA ALA A 140 34.65 -3.08 5.07
C ALA A 140 35.87 -2.54 4.31
N THR A 141 36.03 -2.97 3.07
CA THR A 141 37.20 -2.61 2.23
C THR A 141 36.93 -1.39 1.35
N HIS A 142 35.66 -1.02 1.16
CA HIS A 142 35.18 -0.01 0.22
C HIS A 142 35.49 -0.34 -1.25
N ALA A 143 35.78 -1.61 -1.56
CA ALA A 143 36.05 -2.08 -2.91
C ALA A 143 34.75 -2.18 -3.70
N VAL A 144 34.82 -1.77 -4.99
CA VAL A 144 33.75 -1.99 -5.98
C VAL A 144 34.23 -3.08 -6.93
N THR A 145 33.54 -4.20 -6.98
CA THR A 145 33.86 -5.31 -7.87
C THR A 145 32.80 -5.44 -8.94
N ARG A 146 33.17 -5.31 -10.21
CA ARG A 146 32.28 -5.54 -11.34
C ARG A 146 32.04 -7.03 -11.50
N LEU A 147 30.78 -7.47 -11.46
CA LEU A 147 30.38 -8.86 -11.56
C LEU A 147 30.08 -9.26 -13.03
N THR A 148 29.35 -8.43 -13.75
CA THR A 148 28.92 -8.72 -15.13
C THR A 148 29.61 -7.83 -16.15
N ARG A 149 29.67 -8.29 -17.41
CA ARG A 149 30.27 -7.57 -18.56
C ARG A 149 29.51 -7.90 -19.85
N THR A 150 28.22 -8.14 -19.74
CA THR A 150 27.39 -8.62 -20.86
C THR A 150 26.32 -7.60 -21.18
N GLU A 151 25.93 -7.54 -22.43
CA GLU A 151 24.88 -6.65 -22.88
C GLU A 151 23.50 -7.05 -22.29
N GLY A 152 22.79 -6.06 -21.76
CA GLY A 152 21.48 -6.20 -21.13
C GLY A 152 21.54 -5.90 -19.64
N ALA A 153 20.49 -5.29 -19.10
CA ALA A 153 20.39 -4.97 -17.68
C ALA A 153 20.20 -6.26 -16.84
N GLU A 154 20.88 -6.32 -15.71
CA GLU A 154 20.61 -7.30 -14.66
C GLU A 154 19.52 -6.74 -13.74
N GLU A 155 18.39 -7.40 -13.76
CA GLU A 155 17.20 -7.02 -12.98
C GLU A 155 17.05 -7.95 -11.78
N GLU A 156 16.41 -7.47 -10.71
CA GLU A 156 16.03 -8.25 -9.53
C GLU A 156 17.20 -8.97 -8.83
N ALA A 157 18.40 -8.41 -8.86
CA ALA A 157 19.60 -9.05 -8.32
C ALA A 157 19.53 -9.26 -6.80
N THR A 158 19.81 -10.48 -6.33
CA THR A 158 19.88 -10.83 -4.88
C THR A 158 21.05 -11.77 -4.58
N PHE A 159 21.59 -11.64 -3.36
CA PHE A 159 22.53 -12.63 -2.83
C PHE A 159 21.83 -13.94 -2.48
N SER A 160 22.59 -15.04 -2.57
CA SER A 160 22.21 -16.29 -1.88
C SER A 160 22.28 -16.12 -0.37
N PRO A 161 21.55 -16.92 0.45
CA PRO A 161 21.60 -16.85 1.91
C PRO A 161 23.02 -16.94 2.50
N ASP A 162 23.89 -17.77 1.93
CA ASP A 162 25.29 -17.90 2.35
C ASP A 162 26.19 -16.74 1.89
N GLY A 163 25.68 -15.82 1.05
CA GLY A 163 26.39 -14.67 0.52
C GLY A 163 27.45 -14.98 -0.54
N HIS A 164 27.55 -16.24 -1.02
CA HIS A 164 28.60 -16.65 -1.97
C HIS A 164 28.20 -16.55 -3.44
N ARG A 165 26.92 -16.34 -3.71
CA ARG A 165 26.38 -16.22 -5.07
C ARG A 165 25.41 -15.06 -5.18
N VAL A 166 25.20 -14.62 -6.43
CA VAL A 166 24.20 -13.61 -6.79
C VAL A 166 23.34 -14.19 -7.89
N ALA A 167 22.01 -14.17 -7.71
CA ALA A 167 21.06 -14.46 -8.78
C ALA A 167 20.49 -13.16 -9.33
N PHE A 168 20.16 -13.13 -10.61
CA PHE A 168 19.55 -12.01 -11.31
C PHE A 168 18.81 -12.48 -12.56
N VAL A 169 17.97 -11.64 -13.11
CA VAL A 169 17.31 -11.86 -14.40
C VAL A 169 17.97 -10.96 -15.44
N ARG A 170 18.31 -11.53 -16.61
CA ARG A 170 18.80 -10.79 -17.78
C ARG A 170 18.15 -11.33 -19.05
N LYS A 171 17.57 -10.43 -19.85
CA LYS A 171 16.81 -10.78 -21.05
C LYS A 171 15.75 -11.88 -20.77
N ASN A 172 15.05 -11.72 -19.64
CA ASN A 172 14.02 -12.62 -19.14
C ASN A 172 14.47 -14.07 -18.87
N ASP A 173 15.78 -14.28 -18.65
CA ASP A 173 16.33 -15.53 -18.15
C ASP A 173 16.99 -15.38 -16.80
N LEU A 174 16.88 -16.44 -16.00
CA LEU A 174 17.47 -16.52 -14.66
C LEU A 174 18.95 -16.92 -14.76
N HIS A 175 19.79 -16.17 -14.09
CA HIS A 175 21.24 -16.34 -14.03
C HIS A 175 21.72 -16.45 -12.57
N VAL A 176 22.86 -17.11 -12.37
CA VAL A 176 23.59 -17.14 -11.11
C VAL A 176 25.06 -16.83 -11.36
N PHE A 177 25.62 -15.90 -10.57
CA PHE A 177 27.03 -15.58 -10.55
C PHE A 177 27.68 -16.10 -9.26
N ASP A 178 28.73 -16.92 -9.37
CA ASP A 178 29.54 -17.42 -8.25
C ASP A 178 30.64 -16.40 -7.97
N LEU A 179 30.64 -15.84 -6.76
CA LEU A 179 31.56 -14.76 -6.36
C LEU A 179 33.00 -15.25 -6.22
N ALA A 180 33.21 -16.48 -5.73
CA ALA A 180 34.56 -17.02 -5.51
C ALA A 180 35.24 -17.41 -6.82
N GLY A 181 34.48 -18.03 -7.73
CA GLY A 181 35.00 -18.47 -9.03
C GLY A 181 34.91 -17.38 -10.12
N ALA A 182 34.29 -16.24 -9.84
CA ALA A 182 33.98 -15.18 -10.81
C ALA A 182 33.35 -15.77 -12.11
N THR A 183 32.38 -16.69 -11.95
CA THR A 183 31.75 -17.41 -13.07
C THR A 183 30.24 -17.22 -13.07
N GLU A 184 29.70 -16.92 -14.24
CA GLU A 184 28.28 -16.80 -14.48
C GLU A 184 27.72 -18.09 -15.07
N ARG A 185 26.49 -18.44 -14.67
CA ARG A 185 25.71 -19.55 -15.23
C ARG A 185 24.32 -19.08 -15.56
N ARG A 186 23.89 -19.30 -16.78
CA ARG A 186 22.49 -19.12 -17.21
C ARG A 186 21.72 -20.39 -16.85
N LEU A 187 20.64 -20.25 -16.06
CA LEU A 187 19.85 -21.38 -15.55
C LEU A 187 18.65 -21.70 -16.43
N THR A 188 18.08 -20.70 -17.11
CA THR A 188 17.00 -20.85 -18.11
C THR A 188 17.45 -20.33 -19.45
N THR A 189 16.82 -20.76 -20.56
CA THR A 189 17.31 -20.46 -21.90
C THR A 189 16.23 -20.08 -22.90
N ASP A 190 14.97 -20.01 -22.47
CA ASP A 190 13.80 -19.74 -23.29
C ASP A 190 13.19 -18.35 -23.06
N GLY A 191 13.89 -17.49 -22.29
CA GLY A 191 13.51 -16.11 -22.06
C GLY A 191 13.37 -15.31 -23.35
N SER A 192 12.29 -14.55 -23.47
CA SER A 192 11.95 -13.70 -24.61
C SER A 192 11.02 -12.56 -24.16
N ASP A 193 10.57 -11.73 -25.09
CA ASP A 193 9.59 -10.68 -24.80
C ASP A 193 8.23 -11.20 -24.32
N ASP A 194 7.94 -12.49 -24.54
CA ASP A 194 6.70 -13.15 -24.15
C ASP A 194 6.91 -14.28 -23.12
N VAL A 195 8.15 -14.57 -22.74
CA VAL A 195 8.46 -15.63 -21.76
C VAL A 195 9.40 -15.08 -20.70
N LEU A 196 8.91 -15.00 -19.47
CA LEU A 196 9.61 -14.45 -18.34
C LEU A 196 10.00 -15.57 -17.37
N ASN A 197 11.31 -15.69 -17.06
CA ASN A 197 11.82 -16.64 -16.08
C ASN A 197 12.39 -15.88 -14.88
N GLY A 198 11.80 -16.07 -13.70
CA GLY A 198 12.23 -15.41 -12.47
C GLY A 198 11.84 -13.94 -12.36
N LYS A 199 10.97 -13.46 -13.23
CA LYS A 199 10.43 -12.11 -13.26
C LYS A 199 8.92 -12.16 -13.48
N LEU A 200 8.17 -11.27 -12.81
CA LEU A 200 6.72 -11.10 -12.95
C LEU A 200 6.40 -10.15 -14.11
N ASP A 201 5.28 -10.40 -14.73
CA ASP A 201 4.61 -9.51 -15.67
C ASP A 201 3.81 -8.41 -14.95
N TRP A 202 3.13 -7.56 -15.74
CA TRP A 202 2.34 -6.47 -15.20
C TRP A 202 1.22 -6.96 -14.27
N VAL A 203 0.45 -7.98 -14.67
CA VAL A 203 -0.75 -8.38 -13.90
C VAL A 203 -0.38 -9.15 -12.61
N TYR A 204 0.67 -9.95 -12.62
CA TYR A 204 1.12 -10.66 -11.43
C TYR A 204 1.74 -9.72 -10.38
N GLN A 205 2.57 -8.75 -10.80
CA GLN A 205 3.15 -7.80 -9.86
C GLN A 205 2.09 -6.83 -9.31
N GLU A 206 1.07 -6.47 -10.10
CA GLU A 206 0.02 -5.56 -9.64
C GLU A 206 -0.92 -6.24 -8.67
N GLU A 207 -1.46 -7.42 -9.01
CA GLU A 207 -2.61 -8.00 -8.36
C GLU A 207 -2.29 -9.13 -7.37
N ILE A 208 -1.11 -9.73 -7.44
CA ILE A 208 -0.75 -10.89 -6.60
C ILE A 208 0.41 -10.58 -5.66
N TYR A 209 1.56 -10.14 -6.19
CA TYR A 209 2.79 -9.99 -5.41
C TYR A 209 3.01 -8.57 -4.86
N GLY A 210 2.21 -7.61 -5.28
CA GLY A 210 2.24 -6.21 -4.87
C GLY A 210 3.02 -5.31 -5.83
N ARG A 211 2.42 -4.20 -6.19
CA ARG A 211 2.91 -3.25 -7.19
C ARG A 211 4.37 -2.86 -6.97
N GLY A 212 5.18 -3.04 -8.01
CA GLY A 212 6.61 -2.79 -8.02
C GLY A 212 7.47 -3.97 -7.59
N THR A 213 6.87 -5.12 -7.25
CA THR A 213 7.58 -6.37 -6.96
C THR A 213 7.64 -7.23 -8.20
N PHE A 214 8.76 -7.17 -8.93
CA PHE A 214 8.94 -7.95 -10.17
C PHE A 214 9.70 -9.25 -9.99
N LYS A 215 10.41 -9.43 -8.86
CA LYS A 215 11.19 -10.64 -8.58
C LYS A 215 10.30 -11.87 -8.40
N ALA A 216 10.53 -12.90 -9.19
CA ALA A 216 9.80 -14.16 -9.18
C ALA A 216 10.71 -15.37 -9.03
N TYR A 217 11.74 -15.27 -8.17
CA TYR A 217 12.59 -16.38 -7.79
C TYR A 217 12.98 -16.33 -6.32
N TRP A 218 13.24 -17.49 -5.73
CA TRP A 218 13.52 -17.66 -4.31
C TRP A 218 14.65 -18.63 -4.10
N TRP A 219 15.70 -18.20 -3.39
CA TRP A 219 16.81 -19.05 -3.01
C TRP A 219 16.39 -20.12 -1.99
N SER A 220 16.90 -21.34 -2.13
CA SER A 220 16.81 -22.35 -1.06
C SER A 220 17.62 -21.90 0.17
N PRO A 221 17.19 -22.29 1.40
CA PRO A 221 17.91 -21.91 2.63
C PRO A 221 19.37 -22.34 2.67
N ASP A 222 19.72 -23.45 2.00
CA ASP A 222 21.08 -23.97 1.86
C ASP A 222 21.87 -23.37 0.68
N SER A 223 21.29 -22.39 -0.04
CA SER A 223 21.87 -21.75 -1.21
C SER A 223 22.17 -22.68 -2.39
N ALA A 224 21.66 -23.92 -2.37
CA ALA A 224 21.97 -24.92 -3.40
C ALA A 224 21.11 -24.80 -4.65
N GLY A 225 19.93 -24.17 -4.55
CA GLY A 225 18.98 -24.06 -5.63
C GLY A 225 18.09 -22.83 -5.57
N LEU A 226 17.28 -22.66 -6.59
CA LEU A 226 16.26 -21.63 -6.72
C LEU A 226 14.92 -22.25 -7.16
N ALA A 227 13.85 -21.79 -6.54
CA ALA A 227 12.51 -21.90 -7.11
C ALA A 227 12.25 -20.63 -7.90
N PHE A 228 11.56 -20.71 -9.03
CA PHE A 228 11.20 -19.54 -9.84
C PHE A 228 9.89 -19.74 -10.57
N LEU A 229 9.18 -18.65 -10.86
CA LEU A 229 8.04 -18.67 -11.76
C LEU A 229 8.51 -18.45 -13.20
N ARG A 230 7.92 -19.22 -14.11
CA ARG A 230 7.95 -18.98 -15.55
C ARG A 230 6.57 -18.53 -15.97
N LEU A 231 6.48 -17.35 -16.58
CA LEU A 231 5.25 -16.81 -17.16
C LEU A 231 5.36 -16.85 -18.68
N ASP A 232 4.33 -17.35 -19.36
CA ASP A 232 4.23 -17.36 -20.83
C ASP A 232 3.05 -16.47 -21.23
N GLU A 233 3.36 -15.31 -21.81
CA GLU A 233 2.42 -14.25 -22.17
C GLU A 233 2.02 -14.26 -23.65
N LYS A 234 2.41 -15.30 -24.44
CA LYS A 234 2.18 -15.34 -25.89
C LYS A 234 0.72 -15.17 -26.30
N GLU A 235 -0.21 -15.60 -25.45
CA GLU A 235 -1.64 -15.52 -25.71
C GLU A 235 -2.28 -14.26 -25.08
N VAL A 236 -1.53 -13.52 -24.24
CA VAL A 236 -2.04 -12.32 -23.55
C VAL A 236 -2.13 -11.15 -24.53
N PRO A 237 -3.31 -10.51 -24.68
CA PRO A 237 -3.44 -9.32 -25.51
C PRO A 237 -2.57 -8.18 -25.01
N ARG A 238 -2.00 -7.41 -25.95
CA ARG A 238 -1.19 -6.25 -25.63
C ARG A 238 -2.02 -4.97 -25.67
N TYR A 239 -1.77 -4.09 -24.70
CA TYR A 239 -2.34 -2.75 -24.67
C TYR A 239 -1.26 -1.72 -24.96
N THR A 240 -1.63 -0.64 -25.69
CA THR A 240 -0.71 0.45 -26.03
C THR A 240 -1.19 1.74 -25.42
N LEU A 241 -0.37 2.35 -24.57
CA LEU A 241 -0.47 3.73 -24.13
C LEU A 241 0.35 4.62 -25.05
N VAL A 242 -0.06 5.88 -25.23
CA VAL A 242 0.67 6.83 -26.05
C VAL A 242 0.95 8.09 -25.23
N GLU A 243 2.22 8.43 -25.07
CA GLU A 243 2.62 9.70 -24.52
C GLU A 243 2.68 10.75 -25.63
N ASP A 244 1.71 11.70 -25.62
CA ASP A 244 1.49 12.69 -26.70
C ASP A 244 2.22 14.02 -26.48
N THR A 245 2.98 14.20 -25.39
CA THR A 245 3.64 15.48 -25.11
C THR A 245 4.89 15.76 -25.92
N PRO A 246 5.69 14.76 -26.36
CA PRO A 246 6.78 14.98 -27.31
C PRO A 246 6.25 15.30 -28.72
N THR A 247 7.06 16.02 -29.54
CA THR A 247 6.73 16.29 -30.96
C THR A 247 6.42 15.01 -31.75
N ARG A 248 7.07 13.90 -31.40
CA ARG A 248 6.74 12.56 -31.90
C ARG A 248 6.24 11.75 -30.73
N PRO A 249 4.96 11.36 -30.72
CA PRO A 249 4.40 10.56 -29.65
C PRO A 249 5.18 9.25 -29.43
N THR A 250 5.29 8.85 -28.16
CA THR A 250 6.01 7.63 -27.78
C THR A 250 5.00 6.57 -27.31
N PRO A 251 4.89 5.44 -28.03
CA PRO A 251 4.06 4.33 -27.59
C PRO A 251 4.76 3.50 -26.51
N GLU A 252 3.98 3.05 -25.52
CA GLU A 252 4.35 2.03 -24.55
C GLU A 252 3.37 0.86 -24.69
N THR A 253 3.87 -0.30 -25.11
CA THR A 253 3.05 -1.48 -25.36
C THR A 253 3.48 -2.62 -24.46
N TYR A 254 2.52 -3.21 -23.74
CA TYR A 254 2.77 -4.30 -22.78
C TYR A 254 1.60 -5.28 -22.76
N PRO A 255 1.82 -6.55 -22.35
CA PRO A 255 0.75 -7.51 -22.12
C PRO A 255 -0.15 -7.03 -20.98
N TYR A 256 -1.46 -7.06 -21.22
CA TYR A 256 -2.47 -6.67 -20.22
C TYR A 256 -3.75 -7.47 -20.47
N PRO A 257 -3.99 -8.53 -19.68
CA PRO A 257 -5.18 -9.33 -19.83
C PRO A 257 -6.37 -8.60 -19.22
N LYS A 258 -7.38 -8.27 -20.00
CA LYS A 258 -8.65 -7.78 -19.51
C LYS A 258 -9.53 -8.93 -19.04
N ALA A 259 -10.55 -8.63 -18.26
CA ALA A 259 -11.52 -9.63 -17.81
C ALA A 259 -12.06 -10.46 -19.00
N GLY A 260 -11.86 -11.77 -18.96
CA GLY A 260 -12.21 -12.73 -20.00
C GLY A 260 -11.10 -13.04 -21.02
N ASP A 261 -10.00 -12.29 -21.04
CA ASP A 261 -8.83 -12.57 -21.88
C ASP A 261 -7.97 -13.69 -21.28
N PRO A 262 -7.12 -14.37 -22.06
CA PRO A 262 -6.14 -15.31 -21.55
C PRO A 262 -5.19 -14.63 -20.53
N ASN A 263 -4.94 -15.27 -19.38
CA ASN A 263 -3.88 -14.90 -18.46
C ASN A 263 -2.52 -15.45 -18.91
N PRO A 264 -1.39 -14.94 -18.37
CA PRO A 264 -0.10 -15.59 -18.49
C PRO A 264 -0.16 -17.02 -17.97
N LYS A 265 0.37 -17.98 -18.73
CA LYS A 265 0.49 -19.38 -18.27
C LYS A 265 1.65 -19.46 -17.28
N VAL A 266 1.37 -19.76 -16.02
CA VAL A 266 2.36 -19.83 -14.96
C VAL A 266 2.80 -21.25 -14.68
N ARG A 267 4.12 -21.46 -14.45
CA ARG A 267 4.72 -22.71 -13.99
C ARG A 267 5.76 -22.45 -12.91
N LEU A 268 5.90 -23.41 -11.99
CA LEU A 268 6.97 -23.39 -10.99
C LEU A 268 8.16 -24.24 -11.47
N GLY A 269 9.30 -23.60 -11.68
CA GLY A 269 10.58 -24.23 -12.00
C GLY A 269 11.48 -24.33 -10.78
N LEU A 270 12.26 -25.40 -10.72
CA LEU A 270 13.21 -25.74 -9.66
C LEU A 270 14.57 -25.94 -10.31
N ALA A 271 15.52 -25.03 -10.04
CA ALA A 271 16.84 -25.02 -10.68
C ALA A 271 17.96 -25.17 -9.66
N SER A 272 18.97 -25.99 -9.98
CA SER A 272 20.22 -26.01 -9.20
C SER A 272 21.03 -24.73 -9.47
N ALA A 273 21.56 -24.11 -8.41
CA ALA A 273 22.47 -22.97 -8.53
C ALA A 273 23.79 -23.34 -9.28
N ARG A 274 24.07 -24.63 -9.45
CA ARG A 274 25.21 -25.13 -10.21
C ARG A 274 24.92 -25.34 -11.68
N GLY A 275 23.68 -25.05 -12.12
CA GLY A 275 23.18 -25.33 -13.46
C GLY A 275 22.68 -26.77 -13.61
N GLY A 276 22.34 -27.15 -14.83
CA GLY A 276 21.69 -28.42 -15.17
C GLY A 276 20.26 -28.19 -15.67
N SER A 277 19.50 -29.27 -15.84
CA SER A 277 18.12 -29.20 -16.30
C SER A 277 17.21 -28.67 -15.18
N VAL A 278 16.24 -27.83 -15.54
CA VAL A 278 15.16 -27.39 -14.63
C VAL A 278 14.23 -28.58 -14.38
N VAL A 279 13.91 -28.80 -13.12
CA VAL A 279 12.84 -29.69 -12.69
C VAL A 279 11.54 -28.86 -12.58
N TRP A 280 10.49 -29.30 -13.23
CA TRP A 280 9.19 -28.62 -13.18
C TRP A 280 8.30 -29.26 -12.13
N ALA A 281 7.61 -28.46 -11.34
CA ALA A 281 6.58 -28.96 -10.44
C ALA A 281 5.46 -29.63 -11.25
N ASP A 282 4.94 -30.74 -10.73
CA ASP A 282 3.87 -31.51 -11.40
C ASP A 282 2.57 -30.70 -11.46
N GLU A 283 2.02 -30.48 -12.65
CA GLU A 283 0.78 -29.75 -12.88
C GLU A 283 -0.44 -30.68 -13.08
N ALA A 284 -0.22 -31.99 -13.12
CA ALA A 284 -1.30 -32.97 -13.33
C ALA A 284 -2.50 -32.83 -12.36
N PRO A 285 -2.33 -32.43 -11.09
CA PRO A 285 -3.46 -32.21 -10.19
C PRO A 285 -4.46 -31.15 -10.66
N TRP A 286 -4.04 -30.22 -11.52
CA TRP A 286 -4.87 -29.12 -12.03
C TRP A 286 -5.07 -29.17 -13.55
N ALA A 287 -4.84 -30.33 -14.16
CA ALA A 287 -4.99 -30.49 -15.60
C ALA A 287 -6.37 -30.01 -16.08
N GLY A 288 -6.40 -29.13 -17.09
CA GLY A 288 -7.63 -28.53 -17.59
C GLY A 288 -8.19 -27.36 -16.78
N THR A 289 -7.51 -26.96 -15.70
CA THR A 289 -7.85 -25.76 -14.92
C THR A 289 -6.79 -24.70 -15.16
N GLU A 290 -7.20 -23.50 -15.48
CA GLU A 290 -6.30 -22.34 -15.48
C GLU A 290 -6.00 -21.94 -14.04
N ILE A 291 -4.73 -21.91 -13.67
CA ILE A 291 -4.28 -21.67 -12.29
C ILE A 291 -3.45 -20.39 -12.18
N LEU A 292 -3.44 -19.85 -10.96
CA LEU A 292 -2.54 -18.80 -10.51
C LEU A 292 -1.62 -19.37 -9.41
N ILE A 293 -0.34 -19.00 -9.43
CA ILE A 293 0.58 -19.28 -8.32
C ILE A 293 0.77 -17.98 -7.54
N VAL A 294 0.20 -17.93 -6.33
CA VAL A 294 0.00 -16.67 -5.60
C VAL A 294 0.98 -16.44 -4.45
N ASP A 295 1.75 -17.45 -4.08
CA ASP A 295 2.84 -17.35 -3.10
C ASP A 295 3.83 -18.51 -3.29
N VAL A 296 5.13 -18.27 -3.09
CA VAL A 296 6.19 -19.28 -3.15
C VAL A 296 7.18 -19.05 -2.02
N ALA A 297 7.51 -20.11 -1.30
CA ALA A 297 8.51 -20.10 -0.24
C ALA A 297 9.23 -21.45 -0.15
N TRP A 298 10.36 -21.46 0.54
CA TRP A 298 11.02 -22.69 0.91
C TRP A 298 10.65 -23.06 2.35
N HIS A 299 10.38 -24.35 2.57
CA HIS A 299 10.25 -24.85 3.93
C HIS A 299 11.61 -24.77 4.62
N PRO A 300 11.72 -24.17 5.81
CA PRO A 300 13.01 -23.78 6.40
C PRO A 300 13.94 -24.97 6.72
N THR A 301 13.41 -26.17 6.89
CA THR A 301 14.22 -27.34 7.32
C THR A 301 14.12 -28.56 6.40
N SER A 302 13.04 -28.71 5.61
CA SER A 302 12.85 -29.91 4.77
C SER A 302 13.47 -29.81 3.38
N GLY A 303 13.90 -28.62 2.96
CA GLY A 303 14.37 -28.36 1.61
C GLY A 303 13.31 -28.47 0.52
N GLN A 304 12.02 -28.60 0.88
CA GLN A 304 10.91 -28.60 -0.07
C GLN A 304 10.46 -27.18 -0.40
N VAL A 305 9.97 -26.96 -1.61
CA VAL A 305 9.29 -25.71 -1.97
C VAL A 305 7.83 -25.81 -1.52
N VAL A 306 7.34 -24.77 -0.90
CA VAL A 306 5.95 -24.63 -0.49
C VAL A 306 5.35 -23.48 -1.27
N TYR A 307 4.22 -23.70 -1.92
CA TYR A 307 3.59 -22.64 -2.72
C TYR A 307 2.08 -22.76 -2.70
N GLN A 308 1.41 -21.69 -3.09
CA GLN A 308 -0.03 -21.56 -3.07
C GLN A 308 -0.55 -21.44 -4.49
N VAL A 309 -1.61 -22.21 -4.77
CA VAL A 309 -2.26 -22.28 -6.07
C VAL A 309 -3.73 -21.92 -5.91
N GLN A 310 -4.24 -21.08 -6.80
CA GLN A 310 -5.67 -20.77 -6.93
C GLN A 310 -6.15 -21.11 -8.33
N ASP A 311 -7.46 -21.33 -8.49
CA ASP A 311 -8.09 -21.26 -9.82
C ASP A 311 -8.18 -19.79 -10.29
N ARG A 312 -8.41 -19.61 -11.57
CA ARG A 312 -8.51 -18.32 -12.22
C ARG A 312 -9.48 -17.35 -11.53
N GLU A 313 -10.65 -17.82 -11.10
CA GLU A 313 -11.69 -17.03 -10.40
C GLU A 313 -11.45 -16.95 -8.89
N GLN A 314 -10.35 -17.54 -8.39
CA GLN A 314 -9.89 -17.51 -7.00
C GLN A 314 -10.92 -18.05 -5.99
N THR A 315 -11.72 -19.04 -6.42
CA THR A 315 -12.77 -19.64 -5.60
C THR A 315 -12.24 -20.66 -4.59
N TRP A 316 -11.01 -21.14 -4.81
CA TRP A 316 -10.28 -22.01 -3.89
C TRP A 316 -8.79 -21.66 -3.88
N LEU A 317 -8.12 -22.04 -2.79
CA LEU A 317 -6.67 -21.95 -2.62
C LEU A 317 -6.13 -23.26 -2.06
N GLU A 318 -5.08 -23.78 -2.67
CA GLU A 318 -4.36 -24.96 -2.20
C GLU A 318 -2.93 -24.61 -1.79
N LEU A 319 -2.55 -25.01 -0.56
CA LEU A 319 -1.17 -25.02 -0.11
C LEU A 319 -0.56 -26.38 -0.48
N VAL A 320 0.52 -26.37 -1.26
CA VAL A 320 1.19 -27.58 -1.72
C VAL A 320 2.69 -27.53 -1.45
N ARG A 321 3.32 -28.71 -1.37
CA ARG A 321 4.77 -28.88 -1.30
C ARG A 321 5.27 -29.58 -2.55
N ALA A 322 6.37 -29.08 -3.13
CA ALA A 322 7.08 -29.70 -4.22
C ALA A 322 8.43 -30.23 -3.77
N ASP A 323 8.75 -31.45 -4.18
CA ASP A 323 10.09 -32.03 -4.04
C ASP A 323 11.01 -31.40 -5.12
N PRO A 324 12.11 -30.73 -4.75
CA PRO A 324 12.94 -30.02 -5.75
C PRO A 324 13.74 -30.96 -6.66
N ALA A 325 13.90 -32.24 -6.32
CA ALA A 325 14.61 -33.20 -7.16
C ALA A 325 13.72 -33.87 -8.20
N THR A 326 12.43 -34.01 -7.94
CA THR A 326 11.49 -34.77 -8.78
C THR A 326 10.33 -33.94 -9.32
N GLY A 327 10.02 -32.80 -8.72
CA GLY A 327 8.82 -32.01 -9.00
C GLY A 327 7.53 -32.59 -8.42
N ALA A 328 7.60 -33.75 -7.73
CA ALA A 328 6.43 -34.42 -7.17
C ALA A 328 5.73 -33.57 -6.13
N LEU A 329 4.39 -33.53 -6.15
CA LEU A 329 3.57 -32.71 -5.28
C LEU A 329 2.95 -33.46 -4.11
N LYS A 330 2.81 -32.74 -3.01
CA LYS A 330 1.96 -33.12 -1.88
C LYS A 330 1.07 -31.96 -1.49
N ARG A 331 -0.27 -32.16 -1.60
CA ARG A 331 -1.24 -31.17 -1.05
C ARG A 331 -1.17 -31.17 0.48
N VAL A 332 -1.12 -29.97 1.09
CA VAL A 332 -1.08 -29.78 2.53
C VAL A 332 -2.46 -29.40 3.06
N LEU A 333 -3.11 -28.42 2.45
CA LEU A 333 -4.47 -27.99 2.79
C LEU A 333 -5.17 -27.37 1.59
N LYS A 334 -6.49 -27.23 1.68
CA LYS A 334 -7.32 -26.50 0.73
C LYS A 334 -8.27 -25.55 1.48
N GLU A 335 -8.33 -24.30 1.04
CA GLU A 335 -9.31 -23.31 1.46
C GLU A 335 -10.35 -23.12 0.36
N THR A 336 -11.58 -22.85 0.76
CA THR A 336 -12.69 -22.49 -0.12
C THR A 336 -13.53 -21.40 0.54
N SER A 337 -14.27 -20.62 -0.26
CA SER A 337 -15.12 -19.54 0.21
C SER A 337 -16.44 -19.54 -0.56
N PRO A 338 -17.54 -19.00 -0.02
CA PRO A 338 -18.76 -18.73 -0.77
C PRO A 338 -18.58 -17.73 -1.92
N ALA A 339 -17.51 -16.95 -1.89
CA ALA A 339 -17.18 -15.95 -2.91
C ALA A 339 -15.77 -16.21 -3.48
N TRP A 340 -14.76 -15.57 -2.91
CA TRP A 340 -13.35 -15.77 -3.28
C TRP A 340 -12.50 -16.06 -2.04
N VAL A 341 -11.30 -16.59 -2.23
CA VAL A 341 -10.33 -16.84 -1.17
C VAL A 341 -9.20 -15.82 -1.30
N GLU A 342 -9.00 -14.99 -0.27
CA GLU A 342 -7.84 -14.11 -0.21
C GLU A 342 -6.54 -14.88 0.00
N ASN A 343 -5.44 -14.39 -0.59
CA ASN A 343 -4.11 -14.92 -0.31
C ASN A 343 -3.70 -14.60 1.15
N PRO A 344 -3.53 -15.61 2.01
CA PRO A 344 -3.19 -15.38 3.42
C PRO A 344 -1.71 -15.10 3.66
N GLY A 345 -0.87 -15.16 2.63
CA GLY A 345 0.59 -15.16 2.71
C GLY A 345 1.18 -16.51 3.14
N SER A 346 2.50 -16.57 3.24
CA SER A 346 3.23 -17.80 3.57
C SER A 346 2.94 -18.31 4.99
N PRO A 347 2.93 -19.65 5.21
CA PRO A 347 2.82 -20.24 6.53
C PRO A 347 3.91 -19.76 7.50
N ARG A 348 3.56 -19.58 8.77
CA ARG A 348 4.53 -19.36 9.84
C ARG A 348 4.93 -20.70 10.45
N TRP A 349 6.12 -21.16 10.10
CA TRP A 349 6.64 -22.46 10.53
C TRP A 349 6.99 -22.49 12.01
N LEU A 350 6.71 -23.63 12.66
CA LEU A 350 7.08 -23.94 14.03
C LEU A 350 8.22 -24.96 14.06
N LYS A 351 8.95 -25.03 15.16
CA LYS A 351 10.10 -25.94 15.32
C LYS A 351 9.74 -27.41 15.23
N ASP A 352 8.50 -27.77 15.58
CA ASP A 352 7.96 -29.14 15.45
C ASP A 352 7.60 -29.52 13.99
N GLY A 353 7.84 -28.59 13.04
CA GLY A 353 7.48 -28.70 11.62
C GLY A 353 6.03 -28.36 11.33
N GLY A 354 5.20 -28.11 12.33
CA GLY A 354 3.86 -27.55 12.17
C GLY A 354 3.91 -26.09 11.74
N PHE A 355 2.75 -25.48 11.56
CA PHE A 355 2.69 -24.08 11.13
C PHE A 355 1.43 -23.36 11.60
N LEU A 356 1.49 -22.04 11.62
CA LEU A 356 0.33 -21.18 11.73
C LEU A 356 -0.09 -20.70 10.34
N TRP A 357 -1.40 -20.65 10.16
CA TRP A 357 -2.06 -20.28 8.91
C TRP A 357 -3.15 -19.24 9.16
N LEU A 358 -3.22 -18.20 8.32
CA LEU A 358 -4.33 -17.26 8.34
C LEU A 358 -5.46 -17.81 7.46
N SER A 359 -6.69 -17.76 7.94
CA SER A 359 -7.85 -18.23 7.19
C SER A 359 -9.10 -17.42 7.54
N GLU A 360 -9.95 -17.19 6.54
CA GLU A 360 -11.22 -16.49 6.66
C GLU A 360 -12.44 -17.44 6.71
N ARG A 361 -12.20 -18.72 6.97
CA ARG A 361 -13.23 -19.79 6.95
C ARG A 361 -14.44 -19.58 7.85
N THR A 362 -14.32 -18.70 8.86
CA THR A 362 -15.42 -18.32 9.76
C THR A 362 -16.08 -16.99 9.37
N GLY A 363 -15.66 -16.41 8.26
CA GLY A 363 -16.06 -15.06 7.82
C GLY A 363 -15.19 -13.94 8.36
N PHE A 364 -14.22 -14.25 9.25
CA PHE A 364 -13.21 -13.32 9.78
C PHE A 364 -11.83 -13.95 9.69
N LYS A 365 -10.81 -13.14 9.45
CA LYS A 365 -9.43 -13.59 9.32
C LYS A 365 -8.84 -13.93 10.68
N HIS A 366 -8.54 -15.22 10.90
CA HIS A 366 -7.97 -15.73 12.16
C HIS A 366 -6.76 -16.61 11.94
N VAL A 367 -5.98 -16.80 13.01
CA VAL A 367 -4.82 -17.71 13.07
C VAL A 367 -5.30 -19.11 13.43
N TYR A 368 -4.90 -20.09 12.59
CA TYR A 368 -5.12 -21.51 12.82
C TYR A 368 -3.79 -22.24 12.92
N ARG A 369 -3.72 -23.25 13.79
CA ARG A 369 -2.54 -24.11 13.94
C ARG A 369 -2.73 -25.42 13.19
N TYR A 370 -1.66 -25.87 12.52
CA TYR A 370 -1.59 -27.14 11.79
C TYR A 370 -0.37 -27.92 12.19
N ALA A 371 -0.46 -29.27 12.12
CA ALA A 371 0.69 -30.15 12.16
C ALA A 371 1.47 -30.11 10.84
N ALA A 372 2.67 -30.68 10.83
CA ALA A 372 3.56 -30.72 9.67
C ALA A 372 2.95 -31.40 8.43
N ASP A 373 2.02 -32.32 8.60
CA ASP A 373 1.32 -33.03 7.52
C ASP A 373 0.08 -32.30 6.99
N GLY A 374 -0.27 -31.14 7.58
CA GLY A 374 -1.48 -30.37 7.25
C GLY A 374 -2.70 -30.75 8.12
N THR A 375 -2.56 -31.63 9.11
CA THR A 375 -3.65 -31.93 10.04
C THR A 375 -3.97 -30.72 10.91
N PRO A 376 -5.23 -30.22 10.92
CA PRO A 376 -5.60 -29.07 11.75
C PRO A 376 -5.49 -29.37 13.25
N ARG A 377 -4.99 -28.39 14.01
CA ARG A 377 -4.84 -28.44 15.48
C ARG A 377 -5.76 -27.46 16.20
N GLY A 378 -6.56 -26.69 15.48
CA GLY A 378 -7.53 -25.75 16.00
C GLY A 378 -7.22 -24.28 15.72
N ALA A 379 -8.15 -23.42 16.11
CA ALA A 379 -8.00 -21.98 16.03
C ALA A 379 -7.16 -21.46 17.21
N VAL A 380 -6.24 -20.55 16.92
CA VAL A 380 -5.47 -19.79 17.92
C VAL A 380 -6.19 -18.50 18.27
N THR A 381 -6.85 -17.87 17.30
CA THR A 381 -7.68 -16.68 17.50
C THR A 381 -9.10 -16.92 17.01
N SER A 382 -10.08 -16.24 17.59
CA SER A 382 -11.50 -16.33 17.19
C SER A 382 -12.26 -15.07 17.61
N GLY A 383 -13.43 -14.85 17.01
CA GLY A 383 -14.31 -13.72 17.32
C GLY A 383 -14.81 -12.99 16.07
N GLU A 384 -15.59 -11.91 16.26
CA GLU A 384 -16.09 -11.04 15.18
C GLU A 384 -15.12 -9.87 14.92
N TRP A 385 -13.86 -10.19 14.69
CA TRP A 385 -12.76 -9.27 14.43
C TRP A 385 -11.67 -9.97 13.61
N GLU A 386 -10.69 -9.23 13.09
CA GLU A 386 -9.69 -9.77 12.18
C GLU A 386 -8.26 -9.65 12.72
N VAL A 387 -7.47 -10.67 12.51
CA VAL A 387 -6.01 -10.61 12.54
C VAL A 387 -5.52 -9.94 11.25
N ARG A 388 -4.74 -8.87 11.39
CA ARG A 388 -4.15 -8.16 10.25
C ARG A 388 -2.81 -8.75 9.83
N SER A 389 -1.97 -9.09 10.80
CA SER A 389 -0.65 -9.70 10.57
C SER A 389 -0.17 -10.47 11.79
N VAL A 390 0.61 -11.53 11.56
CA VAL A 390 1.33 -12.28 12.62
C VAL A 390 2.78 -11.79 12.62
N HIS A 391 3.22 -11.22 13.75
CA HIS A 391 4.59 -10.71 13.89
C HIS A 391 5.60 -11.81 14.20
N GLY A 392 5.20 -12.81 14.99
CA GLY A 392 6.06 -13.94 15.34
C GLY A 392 5.46 -14.86 16.40
N VAL A 393 6.21 -15.92 16.66
CA VAL A 393 5.87 -16.93 17.68
C VAL A 393 7.04 -17.10 18.62
N ASP A 394 6.85 -16.82 19.90
CA ASP A 394 7.75 -17.26 20.96
C ASP A 394 7.34 -18.68 21.40
N GLU A 395 7.93 -19.69 20.76
CA GLU A 395 7.60 -21.08 21.05
C GLU A 395 8.03 -21.52 22.46
N LYS A 396 9.04 -20.86 23.05
CA LYS A 396 9.47 -21.16 24.42
C LYS A 396 8.43 -20.69 25.45
N ALA A 397 7.87 -19.50 25.23
CA ALA A 397 6.78 -18.99 26.07
C ALA A 397 5.40 -19.48 25.63
N GLY A 398 5.29 -20.12 24.45
CA GLY A 398 4.02 -20.54 23.86
C GLY A 398 3.14 -19.37 23.45
N LEU A 399 3.70 -18.26 22.97
CA LEU A 399 2.97 -17.04 22.66
C LEU A 399 3.06 -16.69 21.16
N VAL A 400 1.95 -16.22 20.62
CA VAL A 400 1.84 -15.62 19.28
C VAL A 400 1.63 -14.12 19.43
N TYR A 401 2.43 -13.30 18.71
CA TYR A 401 2.29 -11.85 18.64
C TYR A 401 1.70 -11.47 17.29
N PHE A 402 0.66 -10.62 17.30
CA PHE A 402 -0.05 -10.24 16.10
C PHE A 402 -0.65 -8.84 16.20
N SER A 403 -1.03 -8.26 15.06
CA SER A 403 -1.89 -7.07 15.00
C SER A 403 -3.31 -7.45 14.56
N GLY A 404 -4.32 -6.77 15.10
CA GLY A 404 -5.72 -7.07 14.82
C GLY A 404 -6.68 -5.94 15.20
N THR A 405 -7.97 -6.19 14.95
CA THR A 405 -9.06 -5.21 15.10
C THR A 405 -10.01 -5.55 16.25
N GLU A 406 -9.59 -6.36 17.22
CA GLU A 406 -10.45 -6.83 18.33
C GLU A 406 -11.11 -5.66 19.07
N ARG A 407 -10.38 -4.56 19.32
CA ARG A 407 -10.93 -3.37 19.98
C ARG A 407 -11.81 -2.55 19.05
N SER A 408 -11.42 -2.39 17.77
CA SER A 408 -12.11 -1.48 16.85
C SER A 408 -11.73 -1.75 15.39
N PRO A 409 -12.70 -1.83 14.46
CA PRO A 409 -12.41 -2.00 13.04
C PRO A 409 -11.76 -0.78 12.40
N ILE A 410 -11.94 0.44 12.94
CA ILE A 410 -11.34 1.69 12.44
C ILE A 410 -9.94 1.95 12.98
N GLY A 411 -9.44 1.10 13.87
CA GLY A 411 -8.11 1.15 14.45
C GLY A 411 -7.28 -0.08 14.05
N GLY A 412 -6.25 -0.32 14.83
CA GLY A 412 -5.43 -1.53 14.77
C GLY A 412 -4.56 -1.58 16.00
N ASP A 413 -4.57 -2.68 16.70
CA ASP A 413 -3.85 -2.87 17.95
C ASP A 413 -2.86 -4.03 17.87
N VAL A 414 -1.90 -4.02 18.77
CA VAL A 414 -0.92 -5.10 18.95
C VAL A 414 -1.38 -6.01 20.07
N TYR A 415 -1.35 -7.32 19.83
CA TYR A 415 -1.83 -8.35 20.74
C TYR A 415 -0.81 -9.48 20.91
N ARG A 416 -0.98 -10.23 21.98
CA ARG A 416 -0.41 -11.58 22.13
C ARG A 416 -1.48 -12.55 22.63
N ILE A 417 -1.30 -13.81 22.29
CA ILE A 417 -2.19 -14.93 22.72
C ILE A 417 -1.37 -16.20 22.89
N GLY A 418 -1.81 -17.12 23.73
CA GLY A 418 -1.21 -18.46 23.80
C GLY A 418 -1.38 -19.25 22.50
N LEU A 419 -0.40 -20.09 22.15
CA LEU A 419 -0.51 -21.04 21.03
C LEU A 419 -1.69 -22.03 21.18
N ASP A 420 -2.21 -22.17 22.39
CA ASP A 420 -3.40 -22.94 22.75
C ASP A 420 -4.71 -22.14 22.62
N GLY A 421 -4.63 -20.89 22.19
CA GLY A 421 -5.77 -20.00 22.01
C GLY A 421 -6.27 -19.33 23.29
N THR A 422 -5.52 -19.41 24.39
CA THR A 422 -5.90 -18.78 25.66
C THR A 422 -5.12 -17.51 25.95
N GLY A 423 -5.62 -16.67 26.86
CA GLY A 423 -4.89 -15.53 27.40
C GLY A 423 -4.69 -14.37 26.41
N LEU A 424 -5.66 -14.10 25.51
CA LEU A 424 -5.63 -12.94 24.65
C LEU A 424 -5.35 -11.65 25.45
N THR A 425 -4.32 -10.95 25.08
CA THR A 425 -3.88 -9.72 25.77
C THR A 425 -3.54 -8.65 24.75
N ARG A 426 -4.18 -7.48 24.86
CA ARG A 426 -3.81 -6.30 24.07
C ARG A 426 -2.59 -5.62 24.70
N LEU A 427 -1.57 -5.35 23.88
CA LEU A 427 -0.31 -4.73 24.29
C LEU A 427 -0.33 -3.21 24.08
N SER A 428 -0.94 -2.73 23.01
CA SER A 428 -1.13 -1.29 22.75
C SER A 428 -2.25 -0.72 23.61
N GLN A 429 -2.07 0.50 24.15
CA GLN A 429 -3.02 1.09 25.09
C GLN A 429 -3.84 2.22 24.47
N ALA A 430 -3.22 3.16 23.79
CA ALA A 430 -3.90 4.30 23.16
C ALA A 430 -4.84 3.83 22.04
N PRO A 431 -6.06 4.40 21.91
CA PRO A 431 -6.86 4.20 20.69
C PRO A 431 -6.16 4.78 19.48
N GLY A 432 -6.25 4.10 18.33
CA GLY A 432 -5.63 4.57 17.09
C GLY A 432 -5.15 3.43 16.21
N VAL A 433 -4.20 3.73 15.35
CA VAL A 433 -3.53 2.76 14.49
C VAL A 433 -2.12 2.54 15.00
N HIS A 434 -1.78 1.28 15.27
CA HIS A 434 -0.47 0.81 15.72
C HIS A 434 0.19 -0.03 14.64
N GLN A 435 1.45 0.26 14.34
CA GLN A 435 2.28 -0.50 13.40
C GLN A 435 3.53 -0.99 14.12
N ALA A 436 3.50 -2.25 14.54
CA ALA A 436 4.57 -2.85 15.33
C ALA A 436 5.63 -3.51 14.46
N SER A 437 6.90 -3.27 14.79
CA SER A 437 8.07 -3.97 14.25
C SER A 437 8.82 -4.63 15.38
N PHE A 438 8.80 -5.96 15.46
CA PHE A 438 9.42 -6.74 16.53
C PHE A 438 10.89 -7.04 16.24
N SER A 439 11.70 -7.11 17.33
CA SER A 439 13.05 -7.69 17.27
C SER A 439 12.98 -9.19 16.94
N PRO A 440 14.07 -9.80 16.40
CA PRO A 440 14.05 -11.19 15.95
C PRO A 440 13.60 -12.20 17.03
N GLY A 441 13.99 -12.01 18.28
CA GLY A 441 13.59 -12.85 19.41
C GLY A 441 12.34 -12.38 20.14
N LEU A 442 11.60 -11.42 19.60
CA LEU A 442 10.33 -10.88 20.14
C LEU A 442 10.46 -10.28 21.54
N THR A 443 11.68 -9.86 21.97
CA THR A 443 11.91 -9.30 23.30
C THR A 443 11.54 -7.82 23.41
N ARG A 444 11.33 -7.16 22.29
CA ARG A 444 10.86 -5.77 22.20
C ARG A 444 10.28 -5.48 20.81
N TYR A 445 9.55 -4.37 20.71
CA TYR A 445 9.08 -3.87 19.41
C TYR A 445 9.07 -2.35 19.37
N VAL A 446 9.27 -1.81 18.18
CA VAL A 446 9.01 -0.40 17.87
C VAL A 446 7.58 -0.32 17.36
N ASP A 447 6.82 0.63 17.92
CA ASP A 447 5.43 0.93 17.55
C ASP A 447 5.35 2.33 16.93
N ALA A 448 4.85 2.42 15.71
CA ALA A 448 4.46 3.67 15.08
C ALA A 448 2.95 3.86 15.27
N TRP A 449 2.59 4.74 16.18
CA TRP A 449 1.20 5.02 16.57
C TRP A 449 0.72 6.38 16.09
N SER A 450 -0.53 6.45 15.67
CA SER A 450 -1.24 7.69 15.40
C SER A 450 -2.74 7.55 15.68
N ASP A 451 -3.41 8.67 15.90
CA ASP A 451 -4.87 8.78 15.81
C ASP A 451 -5.27 9.87 14.79
N ALA A 452 -6.56 10.13 14.65
CA ALA A 452 -7.07 11.07 13.65
C ALA A 452 -6.66 12.54 13.86
N VAL A 453 -6.11 12.88 15.03
CA VAL A 453 -5.68 14.25 15.39
C VAL A 453 -4.21 14.34 15.79
N THR A 454 -3.54 13.19 15.95
CA THR A 454 -2.14 13.10 16.37
C THR A 454 -1.29 12.53 15.24
N PRO A 455 -0.32 13.27 14.69
CA PRO A 455 0.68 12.73 13.75
C PRO A 455 1.43 11.53 14.33
N THR A 456 1.92 10.66 13.45
CA THR A 456 2.59 9.43 13.85
C THR A 456 3.73 9.68 14.82
N GLN A 457 3.66 9.04 15.98
CA GLN A 457 4.72 9.00 17.01
C GLN A 457 5.34 7.60 17.02
N VAL A 458 6.62 7.51 17.38
CA VAL A 458 7.35 6.24 17.41
C VAL A 458 7.83 5.95 18.83
N ARG A 459 7.53 4.75 19.34
CA ARG A 459 7.85 4.31 20.69
C ARG A 459 8.44 2.92 20.70
N LEU A 460 9.33 2.66 21.65
CA LEU A 460 9.89 1.33 21.92
C LEU A 460 9.15 0.70 23.09
N HIS A 461 8.72 -0.55 22.92
CA HIS A 461 8.00 -1.34 23.93
C HIS A 461 8.70 -2.65 24.25
N GLY A 462 8.46 -3.14 25.45
CA GLY A 462 8.74 -4.54 25.85
C GLY A 462 7.70 -5.51 25.29
N PRO A 463 7.93 -6.83 25.40
CA PRO A 463 7.03 -7.86 24.88
C PRO A 463 5.71 -7.97 25.69
N ASP A 464 5.63 -7.26 26.80
CA ASP A 464 4.45 -7.10 27.65
C ASP A 464 3.61 -5.84 27.33
N GLY A 465 4.05 -5.04 26.35
CA GLY A 465 3.42 -3.78 25.95
C GLY A 465 3.86 -2.57 26.77
N ARG A 466 4.73 -2.74 27.79
CA ARG A 466 5.24 -1.61 28.57
C ARG A 466 6.11 -0.71 27.71
N GLU A 467 5.83 0.59 27.67
CA GLU A 467 6.68 1.57 27.02
C GLU A 467 8.05 1.64 27.72
N LEU A 468 9.10 1.49 26.95
CA LEU A 468 10.49 1.56 27.39
C LEU A 468 11.10 2.92 27.08
N ARG A 469 10.73 3.51 25.94
CA ARG A 469 11.27 4.79 25.49
C ARG A 469 10.40 5.41 24.39
N VAL A 470 10.23 6.73 24.43
CA VAL A 470 9.78 7.50 23.27
C VAL A 470 10.95 7.61 22.30
N VAL A 471 10.78 7.06 21.10
CA VAL A 471 11.79 7.15 20.02
C VAL A 471 11.69 8.51 19.35
N ASP A 472 10.46 8.89 18.97
CA ASP A 472 10.15 10.20 18.39
C ASP A 472 8.71 10.58 18.74
N ALA A 473 8.53 11.71 19.41
CA ALA A 473 7.21 12.27 19.69
C ALA A 473 6.62 13.01 18.48
N ASN A 474 7.41 13.25 17.45
CA ASN A 474 7.07 13.90 16.20
C ASN A 474 6.20 15.15 16.38
N PRO A 475 6.68 16.19 17.04
CA PRO A 475 5.94 17.44 17.13
C PRO A 475 5.85 18.07 15.75
N VAL A 476 4.64 18.42 15.32
CA VAL A 476 4.37 19.12 14.06
C VAL A 476 3.82 20.52 14.37
N PRO A 477 4.70 21.52 14.58
CA PRO A 477 4.30 22.87 15.00
C PRO A 477 3.30 23.54 14.07
N ALA A 478 3.39 23.26 12.75
CA ALA A 478 2.48 23.80 11.74
C ALA A 478 1.00 23.56 12.07
N LEU A 479 0.64 22.46 12.75
CA LEU A 479 -0.75 22.17 13.10
C LEU A 479 -1.35 23.20 14.05
N ALA A 480 -0.54 23.79 14.94
CA ALA A 480 -1.00 24.82 15.90
C ALA A 480 -1.31 26.18 15.25
N GLU A 481 -0.84 26.40 14.01
CA GLU A 481 -1.08 27.65 13.28
C GLU A 481 -2.50 27.72 12.69
N PHE A 482 -3.21 26.59 12.63
CA PHE A 482 -4.45 26.47 11.89
C PHE A 482 -5.64 26.16 12.80
N ARG A 483 -6.79 26.65 12.37
CA ARG A 483 -8.08 26.39 13.00
C ARG A 483 -8.67 25.09 12.47
N LEU A 484 -8.30 23.95 13.05
CA LEU A 484 -8.69 22.63 12.60
C LEU A 484 -9.90 22.10 13.38
N SER A 485 -10.78 21.38 12.68
CA SER A 485 -11.91 20.65 13.26
C SER A 485 -11.48 19.27 13.75
N ARG A 486 -12.15 18.72 14.76
CA ARG A 486 -11.96 17.34 15.21
C ARG A 486 -12.90 16.42 14.46
N PRO A 487 -12.42 15.28 13.93
CA PRO A 487 -13.30 14.25 13.36
C PRO A 487 -14.19 13.63 14.45
N GLU A 488 -15.44 13.35 14.09
CA GLU A 488 -16.40 12.59 14.90
C GLU A 488 -16.60 11.23 14.27
N PHE A 489 -16.39 10.15 15.03
CA PHE A 489 -16.62 8.77 14.59
C PHE A 489 -17.98 8.28 15.11
N LEU A 490 -18.73 7.61 14.25
CA LEU A 490 -20.04 7.08 14.58
C LEU A 490 -20.36 5.84 13.73
N GLN A 491 -21.42 5.14 14.08
CA GLN A 491 -21.96 4.05 13.29
C GLN A 491 -23.31 4.40 12.70
N VAL A 492 -23.50 4.05 11.44
CA VAL A 492 -24.77 4.18 10.72
C VAL A 492 -25.22 2.80 10.30
N LYS A 493 -26.46 2.43 10.62
CA LYS A 493 -27.02 1.13 10.21
C LYS A 493 -27.60 1.22 8.81
N THR A 494 -27.31 0.23 8.00
CA THR A 494 -28.00 0.00 6.74
C THR A 494 -29.45 -0.43 7.00
N ARG A 495 -30.30 -0.42 5.97
CA ARG A 495 -31.72 -0.85 6.04
C ARG A 495 -31.92 -2.28 6.55
N ASP A 496 -30.91 -3.14 6.35
CA ASP A 496 -30.90 -4.53 6.84
C ASP A 496 -30.11 -4.71 8.15
N GLY A 497 -29.65 -3.59 8.75
CA GLY A 497 -29.07 -3.55 10.09
C GLY A 497 -27.56 -3.68 10.17
N PHE A 498 -26.81 -3.76 9.06
CA PHE A 498 -25.37 -3.80 9.09
C PHE A 498 -24.80 -2.46 9.63
N PRO A 499 -23.89 -2.48 10.65
CA PRO A 499 -23.33 -1.26 11.21
C PRO A 499 -22.15 -0.77 10.36
N MET A 500 -22.35 0.26 9.55
CA MET A 500 -21.29 0.95 8.82
C MET A 500 -20.51 1.90 9.73
N GLU A 501 -19.18 1.92 9.63
CA GLU A 501 -18.36 2.95 10.27
C GLU A 501 -18.44 4.24 9.46
N ALA A 502 -18.53 5.36 10.17
CA ALA A 502 -18.59 6.68 9.56
C ALA A 502 -17.75 7.71 10.29
N MET A 503 -17.30 8.72 9.55
CA MET A 503 -16.57 9.88 10.05
C MET A 503 -17.21 11.17 9.54
N LEU A 504 -17.47 12.09 10.45
CA LEU A 504 -17.90 13.47 10.16
C LEU A 504 -16.78 14.44 10.49
N LEU A 505 -16.55 15.39 9.59
CA LEU A 505 -15.74 16.57 9.87
C LEU A 505 -16.60 17.80 9.61
N LYS A 506 -17.01 18.47 10.68
CA LYS A 506 -17.84 19.68 10.65
C LYS A 506 -16.99 20.95 10.52
N PRO A 507 -17.53 22.04 9.97
CA PRO A 507 -16.87 23.35 10.00
C PRO A 507 -16.39 23.76 11.40
N PRO A 508 -15.27 24.50 11.53
CA PRO A 508 -14.80 24.98 12.85
C PRO A 508 -15.83 25.87 13.58
N ASP A 509 -16.69 26.56 12.82
CA ASP A 509 -17.77 27.42 13.30
C ASP A 509 -19.14 26.77 13.10
N PHE A 510 -19.23 25.46 13.30
CA PHE A 510 -20.46 24.73 13.09
C PHE A 510 -21.60 25.23 14.00
N ASP A 511 -22.70 25.61 13.35
CA ASP A 511 -23.93 26.02 14.02
C ASP A 511 -25.06 25.04 13.64
N PRO A 512 -25.60 24.25 14.57
CA PRO A 512 -26.61 23.25 14.26
C PRO A 512 -27.95 23.81 13.74
N SER A 513 -28.16 25.13 13.83
CA SER A 513 -29.32 25.81 13.29
C SER A 513 -29.19 26.15 11.80
N ARG A 514 -28.01 26.06 11.23
CA ARG A 514 -27.72 26.33 9.82
C ARG A 514 -27.68 25.03 9.01
N ARG A 515 -28.00 25.12 7.70
CA ARG A 515 -27.84 24.00 6.77
C ARG A 515 -26.53 24.11 6.03
N TYR A 516 -25.84 22.97 5.89
CA TYR A 516 -24.52 22.86 5.26
C TYR A 516 -24.57 21.90 4.08
N PRO A 517 -23.86 22.19 2.98
CA PRO A 517 -23.59 21.21 1.95
C PRO A 517 -22.70 20.09 2.52
N VAL A 518 -22.81 18.90 1.93
CA VAL A 518 -22.03 17.72 2.33
C VAL A 518 -21.14 17.28 1.16
N TYR A 519 -19.87 17.03 1.46
CA TYR A 519 -18.92 16.40 0.55
C TYR A 519 -18.59 15.02 1.06
N GLN A 520 -19.05 13.99 0.36
CA GLN A 520 -18.71 12.61 0.66
C GLN A 520 -17.46 12.19 -0.09
N HIS A 521 -16.47 11.69 0.64
CA HIS A 521 -15.33 10.99 0.09
C HIS A 521 -15.56 9.48 0.19
N THR A 522 -15.32 8.74 -0.89
CA THR A 522 -15.49 7.28 -0.92
C THR A 522 -14.42 6.58 -1.74
N TYR A 523 -14.08 5.37 -1.37
CA TYR A 523 -13.39 4.41 -2.22
C TYR A 523 -14.34 3.23 -2.55
N ALA A 524 -14.94 2.66 -1.52
CA ALA A 524 -15.95 1.61 -1.56
C ALA A 524 -15.48 0.20 -2.01
N GLY A 525 -14.27 0.06 -2.52
CA GLY A 525 -13.74 -1.23 -2.98
C GLY A 525 -13.61 -2.27 -1.87
N PRO A 526 -13.70 -3.58 -2.19
CA PRO A 526 -13.61 -4.65 -1.21
C PRO A 526 -12.34 -4.55 -0.33
N HIS A 527 -12.50 -4.77 0.97
CA HIS A 527 -11.44 -4.72 1.99
C HIS A 527 -10.65 -3.40 2.10
N ALA A 528 -11.20 -2.27 1.60
CA ALA A 528 -10.49 -0.98 1.55
C ALA A 528 -11.16 0.12 2.40
N PRO A 529 -11.21 -0.02 3.75
CA PRO A 529 -11.86 0.96 4.62
C PRO A 529 -11.19 2.33 4.56
N GLN A 530 -12.00 3.38 4.48
CA GLN A 530 -11.56 4.78 4.48
C GLN A 530 -11.74 5.43 5.86
N VAL A 531 -12.70 4.95 6.65
CA VAL A 531 -12.90 5.43 8.04
C VAL A 531 -11.84 4.80 8.94
N ARG A 532 -10.91 5.63 9.38
CA ARG A 532 -9.77 5.19 10.21
C ARG A 532 -9.48 6.19 11.31
N ASN A 533 -9.28 5.71 12.52
CA ASN A 533 -8.75 6.51 13.61
C ASN A 533 -7.21 6.55 13.53
N GLY A 534 -6.69 7.16 12.48
CA GLY A 534 -5.27 7.30 12.21
C GLY A 534 -4.96 8.62 11.51
N TRP A 535 -3.71 9.06 11.54
CA TRP A 535 -3.28 10.31 10.92
C TRP A 535 -3.35 10.20 9.38
N GLY A 536 -4.15 11.06 8.76
CA GLY A 536 -4.39 11.06 7.32
C GLY A 536 -3.46 12.00 6.52
N GLY A 537 -2.51 12.67 7.17
CA GLY A 537 -1.56 13.57 6.51
C GLY A 537 -2.23 14.68 5.68
N VAL A 538 -1.65 15.01 4.52
CA VAL A 538 -2.15 16.07 3.65
C VAL A 538 -3.54 15.77 3.08
N GLY A 539 -3.94 14.51 2.96
CA GLY A 539 -5.29 14.13 2.54
C GLY A 539 -6.36 14.60 3.52
N SER A 540 -6.14 14.38 4.82
CA SER A 540 -7.06 14.89 5.85
C SER A 540 -7.02 16.42 5.95
N MET A 541 -5.90 17.07 5.62
CA MET A 541 -5.83 18.54 5.57
C MET A 541 -6.65 19.13 4.42
N PHE A 542 -6.80 18.44 3.30
CA PHE A 542 -7.74 18.87 2.25
C PHE A 542 -9.19 18.82 2.74
N HIS A 543 -9.56 17.81 3.54
CA HIS A 543 -10.86 17.76 4.19
C HIS A 543 -11.06 18.91 5.21
N GLN A 544 -10.00 19.27 5.96
CA GLN A 544 -10.01 20.44 6.83
C GLN A 544 -10.24 21.75 6.05
N LEU A 545 -9.60 21.91 4.89
CA LEU A 545 -9.79 23.05 4.01
C LEU A 545 -11.26 23.15 3.54
N LEU A 546 -11.91 22.04 3.19
CA LEU A 546 -13.34 22.01 2.83
C LEU A 546 -14.22 22.36 4.02
N ALA A 547 -13.92 21.84 5.20
CA ALA A 547 -14.66 22.16 6.43
C ALA A 547 -14.57 23.65 6.75
N GLN A 548 -13.40 24.27 6.63
CA GLN A 548 -13.21 25.70 6.83
C GLN A 548 -13.97 26.57 5.83
N LYS A 549 -14.33 26.04 4.68
CA LYS A 549 -15.19 26.69 3.67
C LYS A 549 -16.70 26.51 3.95
N GLY A 550 -17.06 25.87 5.06
CA GLY A 550 -18.46 25.66 5.43
C GLY A 550 -19.09 24.41 4.79
N ILE A 551 -18.28 23.42 4.42
CA ILE A 551 -18.73 22.13 3.88
C ILE A 551 -18.54 21.06 4.96
N VAL A 552 -19.56 20.26 5.24
CA VAL A 552 -19.42 19.07 6.07
C VAL A 552 -18.76 17.97 5.23
N VAL A 553 -17.66 17.40 5.71
CA VAL A 553 -17.04 16.24 5.07
C VAL A 553 -17.59 14.97 5.71
N TRP A 554 -18.00 14.04 4.87
CA TRP A 554 -18.57 12.76 5.24
C TRP A 554 -17.78 11.62 4.61
N ILE A 555 -17.40 10.63 5.41
CA ILE A 555 -16.85 9.35 4.96
C ILE A 555 -17.67 8.27 5.65
N CYS A 556 -18.17 7.30 4.90
CA CYS A 556 -18.95 6.19 5.43
C CYS A 556 -18.60 4.94 4.63
N ASP A 557 -18.04 3.94 5.30
CA ASP A 557 -17.62 2.70 4.68
C ASP A 557 -18.82 1.76 4.51
N ASN A 558 -19.16 1.46 3.26
CA ASN A 558 -20.12 0.43 2.92
C ASN A 558 -19.63 -0.95 3.41
N ARG A 559 -20.48 -1.95 3.48
CA ARG A 559 -20.16 -3.27 4.05
C ARG A 559 -18.96 -3.95 3.37
N THR A 560 -18.83 -3.84 2.05
CA THR A 560 -17.72 -4.48 1.32
C THR A 560 -16.37 -3.86 1.62
N ALA A 561 -16.34 -2.57 1.99
CA ALA A 561 -15.14 -1.83 2.36
C ALA A 561 -14.86 -1.80 3.88
N SER A 562 -15.75 -2.33 4.71
CA SER A 562 -15.77 -2.06 6.16
C SER A 562 -14.61 -2.63 6.97
N GLY A 563 -13.85 -3.60 6.46
CA GLY A 563 -12.84 -4.32 7.23
C GLY A 563 -13.43 -5.12 8.40
N LYS A 564 -14.70 -5.51 8.30
CA LYS A 564 -15.45 -6.28 9.30
C LYS A 564 -15.62 -7.74 8.89
N GLY A 565 -14.56 -8.33 8.38
CA GLY A 565 -14.49 -9.72 7.96
C GLY A 565 -14.88 -9.94 6.49
N ALA A 566 -14.42 -11.06 5.94
CA ALA A 566 -14.71 -11.48 4.56
C ALA A 566 -16.22 -11.64 4.32
N SER A 567 -16.99 -12.12 5.33
CA SER A 567 -18.43 -12.28 5.21
C SER A 567 -19.18 -10.98 4.90
N SER A 568 -18.64 -9.83 5.31
CA SER A 568 -19.24 -8.53 4.98
C SER A 568 -19.09 -8.15 3.51
N THR A 569 -18.11 -8.74 2.80
CA THR A 569 -17.82 -8.44 1.40
C THR A 569 -18.59 -9.33 0.42
N TRP A 570 -18.96 -10.54 0.81
CA TRP A 570 -19.64 -11.52 -0.06
C TRP A 570 -20.92 -11.00 -0.73
N PRO A 571 -21.74 -10.12 -0.11
CA PRO A 571 -22.92 -9.56 -0.79
C PRO A 571 -22.60 -8.75 -2.07
N GLY A 572 -21.37 -8.24 -2.22
CA GLY A 572 -20.90 -7.56 -3.43
C GLY A 572 -20.43 -8.50 -4.56
N TYR A 573 -20.24 -9.80 -4.26
CA TYR A 573 -19.72 -10.78 -5.23
C TYR A 573 -20.61 -10.88 -6.47
N GLN A 574 -19.99 -10.81 -7.65
CA GLN A 574 -20.60 -10.82 -8.99
C GLN A 574 -21.48 -9.60 -9.33
N ARG A 575 -21.46 -8.54 -8.48
CA ARG A 575 -22.30 -7.34 -8.66
C ARG A 575 -21.66 -6.07 -8.07
N LEU A 576 -20.38 -5.88 -8.32
CA LEU A 576 -19.65 -4.69 -7.84
C LEU A 576 -20.40 -3.39 -8.19
N GLY A 577 -20.62 -2.53 -7.21
CA GLY A 577 -21.35 -1.27 -7.32
C GLY A 577 -22.79 -1.34 -6.81
N GLU A 578 -23.50 -2.45 -6.97
CA GLU A 578 -24.91 -2.57 -6.56
C GLU A 578 -25.06 -2.53 -5.03
N THR A 579 -24.34 -3.40 -4.32
CA THR A 579 -24.38 -3.47 -2.85
C THR A 579 -23.78 -2.23 -2.22
N GLU A 580 -22.68 -1.75 -2.79
CA GLU A 580 -21.98 -0.55 -2.34
C GLU A 580 -22.85 0.69 -2.44
N LEU A 581 -23.57 0.86 -3.56
CA LEU A 581 -24.49 1.99 -3.74
C LEU A 581 -25.66 1.91 -2.76
N ALA A 582 -26.22 0.72 -2.52
CA ALA A 582 -27.30 0.54 -1.57
C ALA A 582 -26.91 0.98 -0.15
N ASP A 583 -25.70 0.61 0.30
CA ASP A 583 -25.17 1.01 1.59
C ASP A 583 -24.84 2.52 1.64
N ILE A 584 -24.26 3.08 0.57
CA ILE A 584 -24.00 4.53 0.44
C ILE A 584 -25.33 5.30 0.55
N GLU A 585 -26.39 4.86 -0.10
CA GLU A 585 -27.71 5.46 -0.01
C GLU A 585 -28.29 5.41 1.42
N ASP A 586 -28.03 4.36 2.17
CA ASP A 586 -28.42 4.27 3.58
C ASP A 586 -27.65 5.30 4.43
N GLY A 587 -26.37 5.53 4.13
CA GLY A 587 -25.57 6.62 4.72
C GLY A 587 -26.15 8.00 4.40
N ILE A 588 -26.57 8.22 3.14
CA ILE A 588 -27.24 9.47 2.71
C ILE A 588 -28.62 9.63 3.39
N ALA A 589 -29.37 8.55 3.55
CA ALA A 589 -30.65 8.60 4.26
C ALA A 589 -30.49 9.01 5.72
N TRP A 590 -29.43 8.56 6.39
CA TRP A 590 -29.08 9.03 7.74
C TRP A 590 -28.72 10.52 7.74
N LEU A 591 -27.90 11.00 6.77
CA LEU A 591 -27.55 12.41 6.65
C LEU A 591 -28.82 13.29 6.47
N ARG A 592 -29.77 12.89 5.65
CA ARG A 592 -31.04 13.63 5.42
C ARG A 592 -31.89 13.79 6.67
N GLN A 593 -31.71 12.95 7.68
CA GLN A 593 -32.39 13.08 8.98
C GLN A 593 -31.74 14.16 9.86
N GLN A 594 -30.58 14.67 9.51
CA GLN A 594 -29.89 15.68 10.27
C GLN A 594 -30.40 17.08 9.91
N PRO A 595 -30.86 17.91 10.87
CA PRO A 595 -31.47 19.22 10.57
C PRO A 595 -30.49 20.22 9.92
N TRP A 596 -29.20 19.98 10.10
CA TRP A 596 -28.11 20.81 9.57
C TRP A 596 -27.67 20.40 8.17
N VAL A 597 -28.21 19.37 7.56
CA VAL A 597 -27.86 18.94 6.18
C VAL A 597 -28.70 19.70 5.17
N ASP A 598 -28.05 20.23 4.14
CA ASP A 598 -28.71 20.67 2.92
C ASP A 598 -28.76 19.50 1.92
N GLU A 599 -29.88 18.81 1.91
CA GLU A 599 -30.07 17.60 1.09
C GLU A 599 -29.97 17.83 -0.43
N ALA A 600 -30.14 19.08 -0.87
CA ALA A 600 -29.97 19.45 -2.28
C ALA A 600 -28.50 19.64 -2.69
N ARG A 601 -27.58 19.70 -1.71
CA ARG A 601 -26.18 20.00 -1.94
C ARG A 601 -25.28 18.91 -1.34
N ILE A 602 -25.48 17.66 -1.76
CA ILE A 602 -24.64 16.50 -1.40
C ILE A 602 -23.80 16.15 -2.62
N GLY A 603 -22.48 16.15 -2.47
CA GLY A 603 -21.52 15.77 -3.51
C GLY A 603 -20.78 14.50 -3.17
N LEU A 604 -20.33 13.75 -4.17
CA LEU A 604 -19.57 12.51 -4.04
C LEU A 604 -18.21 12.64 -4.74
N ASN A 605 -17.17 12.10 -4.15
CA ASN A 605 -15.83 12.06 -4.75
C ASN A 605 -15.15 10.72 -4.48
N GLY A 606 -14.44 10.22 -5.50
CA GLY A 606 -13.57 9.09 -5.36
C GLY A 606 -12.58 8.93 -6.50
N TRP A 607 -11.56 8.12 -6.27
CA TRP A 607 -10.50 7.79 -7.23
C TRP A 607 -10.45 6.28 -7.46
N SER A 608 -10.12 5.83 -8.68
CA SER A 608 -10.01 4.40 -9.02
C SER A 608 -11.36 3.69 -8.84
N TYR A 609 -11.47 2.70 -7.96
CA TYR A 609 -12.76 2.11 -7.57
C TYR A 609 -13.73 3.18 -7.04
N GLY A 610 -13.24 4.16 -6.27
CA GLY A 610 -14.04 5.32 -5.82
C GLY A 610 -14.51 6.21 -6.98
N GLY A 611 -13.71 6.30 -8.05
CA GLY A 611 -14.12 6.93 -9.31
C GLY A 611 -15.24 6.15 -10.00
N PHE A 612 -15.14 4.82 -10.04
CA PHE A 612 -16.22 3.94 -10.49
C PHE A 612 -17.48 4.18 -9.66
N MET A 613 -17.39 4.13 -8.32
CA MET A 613 -18.53 4.36 -7.44
C MET A 613 -19.17 5.72 -7.63
N THR A 614 -18.35 6.77 -7.83
CA THR A 614 -18.87 8.11 -8.11
C THR A 614 -19.64 8.16 -9.43
N SER A 615 -19.05 7.62 -10.50
CA SER A 615 -19.70 7.55 -11.82
C SER A 615 -20.94 6.66 -11.79
N TYR A 616 -20.88 5.51 -11.09
CA TYR A 616 -21.99 4.58 -10.93
C TYR A 616 -23.12 5.20 -10.12
N ALA A 617 -22.82 5.87 -9.01
CA ALA A 617 -23.83 6.55 -8.20
C ALA A 617 -24.56 7.65 -8.97
N LEU A 618 -23.85 8.46 -9.78
CA LEU A 618 -24.48 9.52 -10.57
C LEU A 618 -25.33 9.00 -11.74
N THR A 619 -25.14 7.77 -12.17
CA THR A 619 -25.94 7.14 -13.23
C THR A 619 -27.07 6.26 -12.71
N HIS A 620 -27.04 5.86 -11.42
CA HIS A 620 -28.02 4.94 -10.83
C HIS A 620 -28.79 5.54 -9.64
N SER A 621 -28.42 6.76 -9.18
CA SER A 621 -29.06 7.45 -8.06
C SER A 621 -29.30 8.93 -8.37
N LYS A 622 -30.25 9.53 -7.64
CA LYS A 622 -30.55 10.97 -7.68
C LYS A 622 -30.12 11.70 -6.40
N SER A 623 -29.38 11.02 -5.53
CA SER A 623 -29.01 11.55 -4.22
C SER A 623 -27.89 12.60 -4.26
N PHE A 624 -27.17 12.72 -5.37
CA PHE A 624 -25.99 13.56 -5.47
C PHE A 624 -26.16 14.70 -6.46
N ALA A 625 -25.89 15.94 -6.02
CA ALA A 625 -25.90 17.12 -6.86
C ALA A 625 -24.68 17.18 -7.79
N MET A 626 -23.56 16.56 -7.38
CA MET A 626 -22.31 16.53 -8.16
C MET A 626 -21.48 15.30 -7.82
N GLY A 627 -20.57 14.93 -8.76
CA GLY A 627 -19.55 13.93 -8.55
C GLY A 627 -18.21 14.31 -9.19
N ILE A 628 -17.11 13.94 -8.51
CA ILE A 628 -15.75 14.02 -9.04
C ILE A 628 -15.22 12.60 -9.14
N ALA A 629 -15.04 12.07 -10.34
CA ALA A 629 -14.59 10.71 -10.62
C ALA A 629 -13.19 10.73 -11.23
N GLY A 630 -12.20 10.34 -10.44
CA GLY A 630 -10.81 10.27 -10.88
C GLY A 630 -10.36 8.85 -11.21
N GLY A 631 -9.61 8.64 -12.31
CA GLY A 631 -9.07 7.34 -12.70
C GLY A 631 -10.13 6.23 -12.70
N SER A 632 -11.35 6.54 -13.17
CA SER A 632 -12.55 5.73 -12.98
C SER A 632 -12.56 4.50 -13.89
N VAL A 633 -12.77 3.30 -13.33
CA VAL A 633 -13.34 2.17 -14.09
C VAL A 633 -14.77 2.56 -14.50
N THR A 634 -15.14 2.30 -15.73
CA THR A 634 -16.49 2.58 -16.25
C THR A 634 -17.17 1.35 -16.84
N SER A 635 -16.39 0.32 -17.06
CA SER A 635 -16.81 -1.03 -17.40
C SER A 635 -15.77 -2.03 -16.90
N TRP A 636 -16.18 -2.98 -16.10
CA TRP A 636 -15.30 -4.02 -15.57
C TRP A 636 -14.68 -4.92 -16.65
N ARG A 637 -15.22 -4.92 -17.87
CA ARG A 637 -14.59 -5.56 -19.05
C ARG A 637 -13.29 -4.89 -19.49
N ASN A 638 -13.02 -3.66 -19.05
CA ASN A 638 -11.82 -2.92 -19.40
C ASN A 638 -10.70 -3.02 -18.36
N TYR A 639 -10.99 -3.64 -17.22
CA TYR A 639 -10.00 -3.79 -16.15
C TYR A 639 -9.36 -5.20 -16.21
N ASP A 640 -8.22 -5.36 -15.50
CA ASP A 640 -7.47 -6.60 -15.58
C ASP A 640 -8.26 -7.82 -15.09
N SER A 641 -7.83 -8.99 -15.56
CA SER A 641 -8.50 -10.26 -15.29
C SER A 641 -8.40 -10.68 -13.82
N ILE A 642 -7.21 -10.61 -13.20
CA ILE A 642 -6.96 -11.19 -11.87
C ILE A 642 -7.75 -10.46 -10.78
N TYR A 643 -7.77 -9.11 -10.82
CA TYR A 643 -8.61 -8.33 -9.91
C TYR A 643 -10.10 -8.54 -10.21
N THR A 644 -10.47 -8.31 -11.48
CA THR A 644 -11.90 -8.25 -11.83
C THR A 644 -12.57 -9.60 -11.62
N GLU A 645 -11.96 -10.69 -12.05
CA GLU A 645 -12.56 -12.02 -12.01
C GLU A 645 -12.63 -12.62 -10.60
N ARG A 646 -11.76 -12.17 -9.69
CA ARG A 646 -11.89 -12.46 -8.26
C ARG A 646 -13.26 -12.06 -7.73
N TYR A 647 -13.73 -10.88 -8.11
CA TYR A 647 -14.98 -10.31 -7.58
C TYR A 647 -16.18 -10.50 -8.48
N MET A 648 -15.97 -10.61 -9.79
CA MET A 648 -17.05 -10.63 -10.80
C MET A 648 -17.14 -11.96 -11.55
N LYS A 649 -16.24 -12.92 -11.34
CA LYS A 649 -15.99 -14.06 -12.24
C LYS A 649 -15.58 -13.60 -13.64
N THR A 650 -15.42 -14.54 -14.58
CA THR A 650 -15.22 -14.15 -15.98
C THR A 650 -16.48 -13.55 -16.58
N PRO A 651 -16.40 -12.68 -17.61
CA PRO A 651 -17.56 -12.18 -18.33
C PRO A 651 -18.43 -13.31 -18.97
N GLN A 652 -17.84 -14.46 -19.24
CA GLN A 652 -18.54 -15.63 -19.75
C GLN A 652 -19.39 -16.30 -18.67
N ASN A 653 -18.90 -16.30 -17.41
CA ASN A 653 -19.59 -16.91 -16.27
C ASN A 653 -20.57 -15.95 -15.56
N ASN A 654 -20.46 -14.62 -15.81
CA ASN A 654 -21.34 -13.61 -15.20
C ASN A 654 -21.71 -12.48 -16.19
N PRO A 655 -22.26 -12.78 -17.39
CA PRO A 655 -22.51 -11.75 -18.40
C PRO A 655 -23.48 -10.66 -17.92
N ASP A 656 -24.47 -11.02 -17.12
CA ASP A 656 -25.49 -10.09 -16.59
C ASP A 656 -24.91 -9.15 -15.53
N GLY A 657 -24.00 -9.62 -14.67
CA GLY A 657 -23.32 -8.78 -13.68
C GLY A 657 -22.50 -7.69 -14.38
N TYR A 658 -21.71 -8.05 -15.38
CA TYR A 658 -20.95 -7.08 -16.17
C TYR A 658 -21.83 -6.08 -16.92
N ALA A 659 -23.00 -6.50 -17.41
CA ALA A 659 -23.92 -5.62 -18.12
C ALA A 659 -24.57 -4.60 -17.16
N ARG A 660 -25.04 -5.05 -15.99
CA ARG A 660 -25.74 -4.19 -15.01
C ARG A 660 -24.81 -3.18 -14.34
N THR A 661 -23.54 -3.53 -14.16
CA THR A 661 -22.57 -2.69 -13.44
C THR A 661 -21.77 -1.75 -14.36
N ALA A 662 -22.01 -1.80 -15.67
CA ALA A 662 -21.34 -0.93 -16.63
C ALA A 662 -21.91 0.50 -16.58
N VAL A 663 -21.13 1.46 -16.09
CA VAL A 663 -21.49 2.90 -16.05
C VAL A 663 -21.80 3.42 -17.46
N THR A 664 -21.05 2.96 -18.46
CA THR A 664 -21.24 3.34 -19.86
C THR A 664 -22.64 3.00 -20.38
N ALA A 665 -23.23 1.88 -19.95
CA ALA A 665 -24.58 1.48 -20.34
C ALA A 665 -25.68 2.40 -19.75
N ALA A 666 -25.40 3.01 -18.60
CA ALA A 666 -26.33 3.89 -17.89
C ALA A 666 -26.02 5.39 -18.12
N ALA A 667 -25.16 5.75 -19.06
CA ALA A 667 -24.72 7.15 -19.29
C ALA A 667 -25.90 8.12 -19.53
N ARG A 668 -27.00 7.68 -20.19
CA ARG A 668 -28.20 8.49 -20.41
C ARG A 668 -28.92 8.90 -19.13
N ASP A 669 -28.72 8.16 -18.03
CA ASP A 669 -29.38 8.37 -16.76
C ASP A 669 -28.53 9.26 -15.82
N LEU A 670 -27.41 9.81 -16.31
CA LEU A 670 -26.57 10.72 -15.53
C LEU A 670 -27.40 11.81 -14.89
N HIS A 671 -27.28 11.93 -13.56
CA HIS A 671 -27.90 12.95 -12.74
C HIS A 671 -26.80 13.79 -12.03
N GLY A 672 -27.06 15.07 -11.83
CA GLY A 672 -26.09 15.97 -11.23
C GLY A 672 -24.95 16.40 -12.19
N LYS A 673 -23.97 17.13 -11.66
CA LYS A 673 -22.82 17.60 -12.40
C LYS A 673 -21.67 16.62 -12.24
N LEU A 674 -20.98 16.26 -13.32
CA LEU A 674 -19.88 15.30 -13.32
C LEU A 674 -18.58 15.96 -13.79
N LEU A 675 -17.51 15.81 -12.99
CA LEU A 675 -16.13 16.08 -13.37
C LEU A 675 -15.38 14.75 -13.47
N LEU A 676 -14.92 14.42 -14.68
CA LEU A 676 -14.04 13.28 -14.95
C LEU A 676 -12.59 13.74 -14.93
N ILE A 677 -11.70 12.97 -14.27
CA ILE A 677 -10.28 13.25 -14.20
C ILE A 677 -9.50 11.98 -14.53
N HIS A 678 -8.46 12.08 -15.39
CA HIS A 678 -7.65 10.90 -15.72
C HIS A 678 -6.20 11.25 -16.06
N GLY A 679 -5.26 10.38 -15.73
CA GLY A 679 -3.89 10.44 -16.25
C GLY A 679 -3.84 9.95 -17.69
N SER A 680 -3.15 10.65 -18.59
CA SER A 680 -3.17 10.31 -20.03
C SER A 680 -2.46 8.99 -20.37
N ILE A 681 -1.56 8.53 -19.50
CA ILE A 681 -0.83 7.27 -19.64
C ILE A 681 -1.05 6.36 -18.41
N ASP A 682 -2.28 6.34 -17.90
CA ASP A 682 -2.66 5.44 -16.79
C ASP A 682 -2.55 3.99 -17.25
N ASP A 683 -1.59 3.28 -16.67
CA ASP A 683 -1.25 1.89 -16.98
C ASP A 683 -2.05 0.87 -16.16
N ASN A 684 -2.81 1.34 -15.17
CA ASN A 684 -3.67 0.53 -14.31
C ASN A 684 -5.12 0.57 -14.81
N VAL A 685 -5.81 1.69 -14.61
CA VAL A 685 -7.13 1.93 -15.19
C VAL A 685 -6.96 2.71 -16.47
N HIS A 686 -6.95 2.05 -17.60
CA HIS A 686 -6.68 2.68 -18.89
C HIS A 686 -7.61 3.87 -19.16
N PRO A 687 -7.10 4.99 -19.74
CA PRO A 687 -7.90 6.15 -20.14
C PRO A 687 -9.08 5.80 -21.06
N GLN A 688 -9.03 4.64 -21.71
CA GLN A 688 -10.12 4.06 -22.49
C GLN A 688 -11.44 4.04 -21.71
N ASN A 689 -11.40 3.75 -20.39
CA ASN A 689 -12.60 3.77 -19.54
C ASN A 689 -13.29 5.13 -19.59
N THR A 690 -12.54 6.21 -19.34
CA THR A 690 -13.06 7.58 -19.41
C THR A 690 -13.52 7.95 -20.80
N MET A 691 -12.76 7.61 -21.85
CA MET A 691 -13.12 7.95 -23.22
C MET A 691 -14.40 7.26 -23.70
N GLN A 692 -14.62 6.00 -23.30
CA GLN A 692 -15.87 5.31 -23.59
C GLN A 692 -17.07 5.96 -22.88
N LEU A 693 -16.92 6.33 -21.60
CA LEU A 693 -17.98 7.03 -20.88
C LEU A 693 -18.28 8.42 -21.51
N VAL A 694 -17.25 9.18 -21.84
CA VAL A 694 -17.38 10.47 -22.56
C VAL A 694 -18.18 10.31 -23.86
N HIS A 695 -17.86 9.28 -24.65
CA HIS A 695 -18.60 8.99 -25.90
C HIS A 695 -20.09 8.72 -25.64
N GLU A 696 -20.42 7.89 -24.68
CA GLU A 696 -21.82 7.57 -24.37
C GLU A 696 -22.58 8.77 -23.75
N LEU A 697 -21.92 9.59 -22.93
CA LEU A 697 -22.49 10.83 -22.40
C LEU A 697 -22.80 11.84 -23.53
N GLN A 698 -21.89 12.00 -24.50
CA GLN A 698 -22.12 12.86 -25.68
C GLN A 698 -23.30 12.38 -26.52
N LYS A 699 -23.39 11.06 -26.79
CA LYS A 699 -24.52 10.46 -27.49
C LYS A 699 -25.85 10.69 -26.76
N ALA A 700 -25.80 10.67 -25.43
CA ALA A 700 -26.98 10.93 -24.58
C ALA A 700 -27.27 12.43 -24.38
N GLY A 701 -26.47 13.34 -24.92
CA GLY A 701 -26.63 14.80 -24.74
C GLY A 701 -26.42 15.26 -23.29
N LYS A 702 -25.66 14.51 -22.47
CA LYS A 702 -25.41 14.83 -21.07
C LYS A 702 -24.19 15.71 -20.90
N PRO A 703 -24.27 16.85 -20.18
CA PRO A 703 -23.12 17.71 -19.91
C PRO A 703 -22.22 17.10 -18.85
N PHE A 704 -20.91 17.26 -19.02
CA PHE A 704 -19.86 16.86 -18.07
C PHE A 704 -18.65 17.76 -18.24
N GLU A 705 -17.73 17.75 -17.28
CA GLU A 705 -16.40 18.35 -17.38
C GLU A 705 -15.34 17.22 -17.44
N LEU A 706 -14.26 17.45 -18.19
CA LEU A 706 -13.15 16.50 -18.33
C LEU A 706 -11.82 17.21 -18.12
N MET A 707 -10.94 16.61 -17.29
CA MET A 707 -9.57 17.04 -17.09
C MET A 707 -8.62 15.86 -17.30
N LEU A 708 -7.75 15.95 -18.29
CA LEU A 708 -6.68 14.99 -18.52
C LEU A 708 -5.34 15.54 -18.00
N TYR A 709 -4.54 14.68 -17.40
CA TYR A 709 -3.20 15.01 -16.92
C TYR A 709 -2.15 14.30 -17.78
N PRO A 710 -1.51 15.00 -18.72
CA PRO A 710 -0.43 14.45 -19.54
C PRO A 710 0.72 13.91 -18.68
N LYS A 711 1.35 12.81 -19.12
CA LYS A 711 2.43 12.10 -18.42
C LYS A 711 2.08 11.49 -17.07
N SER A 712 0.86 11.68 -16.59
CA SER A 712 0.41 11.06 -15.36
C SER A 712 -0.11 9.65 -15.63
N ARG A 713 0.31 8.72 -14.78
CA ARG A 713 -0.22 7.35 -14.68
C ARG A 713 -1.47 7.34 -13.80
N HIS A 714 -1.72 6.27 -13.05
CA HIS A 714 -2.90 6.14 -12.18
C HIS A 714 -3.00 7.20 -11.07
N GLY A 715 -1.90 7.83 -10.70
CA GLY A 715 -1.83 8.96 -9.77
C GLY A 715 -1.18 10.19 -10.42
N VAL A 716 -1.69 11.37 -10.11
CA VAL A 716 -1.07 12.64 -10.51
C VAL A 716 0.00 13.01 -9.48
N THR A 717 1.24 12.61 -9.73
CA THR A 717 2.36 12.71 -8.76
C THR A 717 3.28 13.91 -8.97
N ASP A 718 3.26 14.52 -10.18
CA ASP A 718 4.00 15.77 -10.42
C ASP A 718 3.46 16.88 -9.49
N PRO A 719 4.32 17.61 -8.74
CA PRO A 719 3.85 18.60 -7.78
C PRO A 719 3.04 19.75 -8.39
N HIS A 720 3.39 20.21 -9.58
CA HIS A 720 2.65 21.29 -10.27
C HIS A 720 1.29 20.80 -10.76
N GLN A 721 1.25 19.62 -11.37
CA GLN A 721 -0.01 18.99 -11.78
C GLN A 721 -0.88 18.62 -10.56
N GLY A 722 -0.28 18.15 -9.47
CA GLY A 722 -0.97 17.87 -8.22
C GLY A 722 -1.63 19.10 -7.61
N ARG A 723 -0.92 20.24 -7.60
CA ARG A 723 -1.49 21.54 -7.18
C ARG A 723 -2.64 21.98 -8.09
N HIS A 724 -2.47 21.85 -9.42
CA HIS A 724 -3.48 22.15 -10.41
C HIS A 724 -4.73 21.27 -10.23
N LEU A 725 -4.55 19.96 -10.08
CA LEU A 725 -5.61 18.99 -9.82
C LEU A 725 -6.48 19.41 -8.63
N ARG A 726 -5.84 19.74 -7.49
CA ARG A 726 -6.57 20.14 -6.29
C ARG A 726 -7.27 21.49 -6.46
N GLY A 727 -6.71 22.37 -7.28
CA GLY A 727 -7.36 23.64 -7.68
C GLY A 727 -8.63 23.39 -8.50
N VAL A 728 -8.55 22.53 -9.51
CA VAL A 728 -9.71 22.16 -10.35
C VAL A 728 -10.81 21.48 -9.50
N MET A 729 -10.43 20.55 -8.62
CA MET A 729 -11.40 19.91 -7.72
C MET A 729 -12.08 20.93 -6.80
N LEU A 730 -11.30 21.82 -6.17
CA LEU A 730 -11.82 22.83 -5.24
C LEU A 730 -12.78 23.80 -5.94
N ASP A 731 -12.40 24.31 -7.12
CA ASP A 731 -13.24 25.20 -7.94
C ASP A 731 -14.57 24.51 -8.32
N PHE A 732 -14.51 23.25 -8.74
CA PHE A 732 -15.71 22.48 -9.08
C PHE A 732 -16.62 22.29 -7.85
N ILE A 733 -16.06 21.97 -6.68
CA ILE A 733 -16.79 21.84 -5.41
C ILE A 733 -17.44 23.18 -5.04
N GLU A 734 -16.70 24.30 -5.09
CA GLU A 734 -17.23 25.62 -4.72
C GLU A 734 -18.36 26.08 -5.65
N ARG A 735 -18.18 25.91 -6.96
CA ARG A 735 -19.24 26.28 -7.94
C ARG A 735 -20.50 25.43 -7.82
N THR A 736 -20.38 24.19 -7.31
CA THR A 736 -21.51 23.25 -7.28
C THR A 736 -22.18 23.15 -5.93
N LEU A 737 -21.41 23.22 -4.83
CA LEU A 737 -21.93 23.03 -3.48
C LEU A 737 -22.07 24.35 -2.70
N LEU A 738 -21.27 25.40 -2.96
CA LEU A 738 -21.34 26.65 -2.21
C LEU A 738 -22.15 27.74 -2.91
N SER A 739 -22.23 27.73 -4.23
CA SER A 739 -23.04 28.70 -4.96
C SER A 739 -24.52 28.43 -4.67
N SER A 740 -25.28 29.48 -4.34
CA SER A 740 -26.74 29.36 -4.24
C SER A 740 -27.31 28.88 -5.57
N PRO A 741 -28.28 27.97 -5.58
CA PRO A 741 -28.97 27.62 -6.83
C PRO A 741 -29.55 28.89 -7.44
N ARG A 742 -29.16 29.18 -8.69
CA ARG A 742 -29.75 30.27 -9.49
C ARG A 742 -31.16 29.90 -9.93
#